data_15afa96bcaf6bed3367e373eadb7ab94
#
_entry.id   15afa96bcaf6bed3367e373eadb7ab94
#
_cell.length_a   1.000
_cell.length_b   1.000
_cell.length_c   1.000
_cell.angle_alpha   90.00
_cell.angle_beta   90.00
_cell.angle_gamma   90.00
#
_symmetry.space_group_name_H-M   'P 1'
#
loop_
_entity.id
_entity.type
_entity.pdbx_description
1 polymer ?
#
loop_
_entity_poly.entity_id
_entity_poly.type
_entity_poly.pdbx_seq_one_letter_code
_entity_poly.pdbx_strand_id
1 'polypeptide(L)'
;ALSGVTGVGAAAFLVGDGSGTAGTGGTATISYGGTISAGAGFNTVNIQDHSVGLVTLSGNLTHSGASGSAIVLDDNSSSFTFSGATNNLTTGTSNAIDIIDQTGGTIAFQGVLNIDTTSGIGISLSGTSTGTFNFTGGNLTIDTTGGAGFRATGGGTVSVTGTGNHISSGNGTALNISNTQIGSGNVTFRDITSNGGSANGIILSNTGTAAGNGGLHVTGNGANVGATGGGVIANKTGADGSTTQGSGIYLNNTKDVQLNGLQMNDFQNYGISGTNVTGFTLDHTIINGTVGTSVGGIGEGNVYFTGLSGSASVSNSTFTGAAYDAFHVFNDGAQTLNRLTITGSTFATNAAAGNASNDAIVFQATGGTFNATVQNSTVTSARSDMVQLNLLGTVTSDLVLTGNTMNNTNQNIVSGGGGLTIGGGGPANNVSLTYNISNNTISGSHGAVIAVAKGTGIGASFVGTINSNTIGTQNVAGSGSTQGFGIAVFHDGAGNSNTTITNNQIHGTVGGIYTQVKNGAGGTMTAVIQGNIIDTLDQVNSFTGIYVQTGSNTTNSGTPDNNKSNITLGGAGALANHVDIGANAGFAIAAGITIEQEGNSRVGLIGSPNYAGAPYDFTAIQTYIANLNVVTGSNAPDVFAFGDPNTPAGFGFFGGAQF
;
A
#
# COMPACT_ATOMS: atom_id res chain seq x y z
N ALA A 1 30.76 -52.11 -0.38
CA ALA A 1 30.51 -50.68 -0.20
C ALA A 1 31.69 -49.93 -0.85
N LEU A 2 31.41 -49.13 -1.83
CA LEU A 2 32.40 -48.18 -2.38
C LEU A 2 32.50 -47.02 -1.35
N SER A 3 33.66 -46.77 -0.83
CA SER A 3 33.90 -45.65 0.09
C SER A 3 34.64 -44.54 -0.66
N GLY A 4 34.02 -43.39 -0.79
CA GLY A 4 34.57 -42.20 -1.43
C GLY A 4 34.78 -42.35 -2.96
N VAL A 5 33.93 -41.70 -3.75
CA VAL A 5 34.09 -41.63 -5.20
C VAL A 5 34.68 -40.26 -5.53
N THR A 6 35.81 -40.28 -6.22
CA THR A 6 36.48 -39.08 -6.76
C THR A 6 36.48 -39.16 -8.27
N GLY A 7 35.83 -38.21 -8.95
CA GLY A 7 35.69 -38.26 -10.43
C GLY A 7 36.94 -37.84 -11.17
N VAL A 8 37.30 -38.63 -12.16
CA VAL A 8 38.32 -38.33 -13.20
C VAL A 8 37.72 -38.34 -14.60
N GLY A 9 36.42 -38.36 -14.75
CA GLY A 9 35.64 -38.35 -15.97
C GLY A 9 34.62 -37.23 -16.00
N ALA A 10 33.52 -37.34 -16.74
CA ALA A 10 32.49 -36.32 -16.87
C ALA A 10 31.72 -36.08 -15.56
N ALA A 11 31.61 -37.08 -14.67
CA ALA A 11 31.00 -36.96 -13.34
C ALA A 11 31.59 -37.97 -12.33
N ALA A 12 31.58 -37.62 -11.03
CA ALA A 12 31.99 -38.55 -9.97
C ALA A 12 30.91 -39.62 -9.70
N PHE A 13 29.63 -39.25 -9.79
CA PHE A 13 28.49 -40.16 -9.77
C PHE A 13 27.63 -39.92 -11.00
N LEU A 14 27.58 -40.91 -11.89
CA LEU A 14 26.88 -40.85 -13.15
C LEU A 14 25.81 -41.93 -13.26
N VAL A 15 24.61 -41.52 -13.65
CA VAL A 15 23.53 -42.42 -14.07
C VAL A 15 22.99 -41.92 -15.41
N GLY A 16 22.87 -42.80 -16.39
CA GLY A 16 22.66 -42.42 -17.78
C GLY A 16 23.97 -42.20 -18.51
N ASP A 17 23.92 -41.91 -19.80
CA ASP A 17 25.13 -41.74 -20.64
C ASP A 17 25.57 -40.29 -20.83
N GLY A 18 24.80 -39.35 -20.27
CA GLY A 18 25.05 -37.93 -20.43
C GLY A 18 24.77 -37.38 -21.82
N SER A 19 24.09 -38.15 -22.66
CA SER A 19 23.77 -37.77 -24.05
C SER A 19 22.43 -37.06 -24.20
N GLY A 20 21.59 -37.01 -23.16
CA GLY A 20 20.19 -36.55 -23.25
C GLY A 20 19.31 -37.49 -24.09
N THR A 21 19.72 -38.74 -24.26
CA THR A 21 18.93 -39.73 -25.00
C THR A 21 17.95 -40.43 -24.04
N ALA A 22 16.67 -40.33 -24.31
CA ALA A 22 15.62 -40.89 -23.48
C ALA A 22 15.83 -42.37 -23.10
N GLY A 23 15.71 -42.70 -21.84
CA GLY A 23 15.77 -44.07 -21.31
C GLY A 23 17.16 -44.57 -20.90
N THR A 24 18.22 -43.77 -21.00
CA THR A 24 19.58 -44.22 -20.65
C THR A 24 19.83 -44.33 -19.14
N GLY A 25 19.06 -43.59 -18.30
CA GLY A 25 19.15 -43.62 -16.83
C GLY A 25 18.47 -44.81 -16.17
N GLY A 26 17.60 -45.51 -16.90
CA GLY A 26 16.93 -46.73 -16.44
C GLY A 26 15.90 -46.53 -15.32
N THR A 27 15.65 -47.62 -14.57
CA THR A 27 14.54 -47.71 -13.60
C THR A 27 14.98 -48.22 -12.22
N ALA A 28 16.30 -48.35 -11.97
CA ALA A 28 16.83 -48.98 -10.75
C ALA A 28 16.64 -48.09 -9.50
N THR A 29 16.28 -48.73 -8.39
CA THR A 29 16.44 -48.06 -7.09
C THR A 29 17.89 -48.06 -6.69
N ILE A 30 18.45 -46.88 -6.43
CA ILE A 30 19.87 -46.67 -6.15
C ILE A 30 20.02 -46.08 -4.74
N SER A 31 20.89 -46.67 -3.91
CA SER A 31 21.24 -46.12 -2.61
C SER A 31 22.75 -46.07 -2.45
N TYR A 32 23.29 -44.91 -2.17
CA TYR A 32 24.72 -44.71 -1.94
C TYR A 32 24.99 -43.82 -0.72
N GLY A 33 25.75 -44.33 0.24
CA GLY A 33 26.02 -43.67 1.54
C GLY A 33 27.43 -43.10 1.67
N GLY A 34 28.29 -43.26 0.69
CA GLY A 34 29.65 -42.70 0.71
C GLY A 34 29.69 -41.24 0.29
N THR A 35 30.72 -40.52 0.70
CA THR A 35 30.99 -39.16 0.20
C THR A 35 31.27 -39.19 -1.28
N ILE A 36 30.71 -38.20 -2.03
CA ILE A 36 30.95 -38.00 -3.43
C ILE A 36 31.64 -36.64 -3.60
N SER A 37 32.77 -36.59 -4.30
CA SER A 37 33.46 -35.33 -4.55
C SER A 37 34.01 -35.24 -5.98
N ALA A 38 33.96 -34.01 -6.50
CA ALA A 38 34.56 -33.66 -7.80
C ALA A 38 35.30 -32.33 -7.73
N GLY A 39 36.24 -32.14 -8.63
CA GLY A 39 36.94 -30.88 -8.85
C GLY A 39 36.47 -30.15 -10.11
N ALA A 40 37.21 -29.11 -10.47
CA ALA A 40 36.90 -28.28 -11.63
C ALA A 40 36.76 -29.08 -12.94
N GLY A 41 35.77 -28.74 -13.76
CA GLY A 41 35.50 -29.35 -15.05
C GLY A 41 34.66 -30.64 -15.00
N PHE A 42 34.28 -31.11 -13.80
CA PHE A 42 33.53 -32.35 -13.63
C PHE A 42 32.27 -32.10 -12.81
N ASN A 43 31.23 -32.90 -13.03
CA ASN A 43 30.06 -32.88 -12.13
C ASN A 43 30.31 -33.77 -10.91
N THR A 44 29.82 -33.38 -9.72
CA THR A 44 29.82 -34.28 -8.57
C THR A 44 28.77 -35.38 -8.75
N VAL A 45 27.57 -34.99 -9.17
CA VAL A 45 26.43 -35.88 -9.50
C VAL A 45 25.88 -35.47 -10.84
N ASN A 46 25.69 -36.46 -11.76
CA ASN A 46 24.98 -36.28 -13.02
C ASN A 46 24.02 -37.47 -13.20
N ILE A 47 22.71 -37.21 -13.21
CA ILE A 47 21.70 -38.25 -13.43
C ILE A 47 20.76 -37.77 -14.52
N GLN A 48 20.66 -38.57 -15.59
CA GLN A 48 19.81 -38.26 -16.74
C GLN A 48 18.89 -39.42 -17.08
N ASP A 49 17.69 -39.09 -17.56
CA ASP A 49 16.68 -40.03 -18.07
C ASP A 49 16.29 -41.14 -17.08
N HIS A 50 16.42 -40.91 -15.77
CA HIS A 50 16.03 -41.90 -14.76
C HIS A 50 14.52 -41.81 -14.51
N SER A 51 13.79 -42.84 -14.88
CA SER A 51 12.33 -42.78 -15.01
C SER A 51 11.53 -43.36 -13.83
N VAL A 52 12.07 -44.37 -13.15
CA VAL A 52 11.41 -45.06 -12.04
C VAL A 52 12.46 -45.44 -10.99
N GLY A 53 12.00 -45.69 -9.77
CA GLY A 53 12.89 -46.03 -8.66
C GLY A 53 13.38 -44.78 -7.92
N LEU A 54 13.73 -44.98 -6.66
CA LEU A 54 14.25 -43.91 -5.81
C LEU A 54 15.80 -43.90 -5.87
N VAL A 55 16.36 -42.73 -6.11
CA VAL A 55 17.79 -42.54 -5.95
C VAL A 55 18.05 -41.82 -4.60
N THR A 56 18.80 -42.46 -3.70
CA THR A 56 19.15 -41.91 -2.39
C THR A 56 20.67 -41.77 -2.29
N LEU A 57 21.14 -40.52 -2.12
CA LEU A 57 22.52 -40.19 -1.84
C LEU A 57 22.59 -39.63 -0.41
N SER A 58 23.04 -40.49 0.55
CA SER A 58 23.08 -40.12 1.97
C SER A 58 24.45 -39.69 2.49
N GLY A 59 25.47 -39.78 1.64
CA GLY A 59 26.79 -39.22 1.93
C GLY A 59 26.86 -37.73 1.58
N ASN A 60 27.85 -37.05 2.17
CA ASN A 60 28.10 -35.65 1.87
C ASN A 60 28.56 -35.47 0.41
N LEU A 61 28.13 -34.38 -0.22
CA LEU A 61 28.55 -33.97 -1.54
C LEU A 61 29.55 -32.82 -1.44
N THR A 62 30.66 -32.92 -2.17
CA THR A 62 31.65 -31.85 -2.23
C THR A 62 32.01 -31.55 -3.67
N HIS A 63 31.84 -30.30 -4.08
CA HIS A 63 32.38 -29.82 -5.36
C HIS A 63 33.35 -28.67 -5.07
N SER A 64 34.55 -28.74 -5.65
CA SER A 64 35.58 -27.72 -5.42
C SER A 64 36.21 -27.34 -6.75
N GLY A 65 35.65 -26.33 -7.41
CA GLY A 65 36.23 -25.94 -8.71
C GLY A 65 35.56 -24.70 -9.31
N ALA A 66 36.25 -24.06 -10.23
CA ALA A 66 35.72 -22.87 -10.91
C ALA A 66 34.79 -23.19 -12.11
N SER A 67 34.59 -24.46 -12.43
CA SER A 67 33.74 -24.92 -13.55
C SER A 67 33.25 -26.35 -13.32
N GLY A 68 32.19 -26.72 -14.01
CA GLY A 68 31.44 -27.96 -13.78
C GLY A 68 30.33 -27.74 -12.74
N SER A 69 29.12 -28.20 -13.04
CA SER A 69 28.00 -28.13 -12.07
C SER A 69 28.16 -29.20 -11.01
N ALA A 70 27.83 -28.87 -9.76
CA ALA A 70 27.95 -29.89 -8.72
C ALA A 70 26.88 -30.98 -8.87
N ILE A 71 25.63 -30.61 -9.10
CA ILE A 71 24.53 -31.55 -9.30
C ILE A 71 23.80 -31.20 -10.60
N VAL A 72 23.69 -32.16 -11.50
CA VAL A 72 22.87 -32.09 -12.71
C VAL A 72 21.85 -33.21 -12.68
N LEU A 73 20.57 -32.84 -12.75
CA LEU A 73 19.46 -33.76 -12.93
C LEU A 73 18.73 -33.33 -14.21
N ASP A 74 18.67 -34.17 -15.23
CA ASP A 74 18.18 -33.79 -16.55
C ASP A 74 17.24 -34.88 -17.10
N ASP A 75 16.09 -34.47 -17.67
CA ASP A 75 15.08 -35.36 -18.25
C ASP A 75 14.60 -36.51 -17.31
N ASN A 76 14.50 -36.28 -16.02
CA ASN A 76 14.11 -37.30 -15.07
C ASN A 76 12.61 -37.26 -14.74
N SER A 77 12.04 -38.43 -14.36
CA SER A 77 10.68 -38.52 -13.80
C SER A 77 10.62 -39.24 -12.45
N SER A 78 11.75 -39.75 -11.96
CA SER A 78 11.86 -40.44 -10.67
C SER A 78 12.07 -39.48 -9.50
N SER A 79 12.10 -40.05 -8.28
CA SER A 79 12.37 -39.29 -7.06
C SER A 79 13.83 -39.39 -6.64
N PHE A 80 14.34 -38.29 -6.05
CA PHE A 80 15.72 -38.17 -5.57
C PHE A 80 15.75 -37.67 -4.14
N THR A 81 16.60 -38.26 -3.30
CA THR A 81 16.83 -37.81 -1.93
C THR A 81 18.33 -37.58 -1.69
N PHE A 82 18.68 -36.36 -1.36
CA PHE A 82 20.01 -35.93 -0.95
C PHE A 82 19.98 -35.66 0.55
N SER A 83 20.48 -36.62 1.35
CA SER A 83 20.41 -36.55 2.82
C SER A 83 21.77 -36.48 3.51
N GLY A 84 22.85 -36.24 2.78
CA GLY A 84 24.17 -35.93 3.33
C GLY A 84 24.09 -34.75 4.32
N ALA A 85 24.71 -34.90 5.48
CA ALA A 85 24.53 -33.93 6.57
C ALA A 85 25.01 -32.51 6.19
N THR A 86 26.06 -32.42 5.39
CA THR A 86 26.62 -31.14 4.90
C THR A 86 27.14 -31.30 3.47
N ASN A 87 26.64 -30.48 2.57
CA ASN A 87 27.03 -30.48 1.17
C ASN A 87 27.66 -29.11 0.83
N ASN A 88 28.90 -29.12 0.34
CA ASN A 88 29.65 -27.93 0.01
C ASN A 88 29.89 -27.88 -1.50
N LEU A 89 29.28 -26.92 -2.19
CA LEU A 89 29.20 -26.86 -3.65
C LEU A 89 29.76 -25.53 -4.17
N THR A 90 31.07 -25.50 -4.46
CA THR A 90 31.75 -24.33 -5.06
C THR A 90 31.99 -24.58 -6.54
N THR A 91 31.29 -23.86 -7.45
CA THR A 91 31.29 -24.13 -8.89
C THR A 91 31.77 -22.98 -9.78
N GLY A 92 31.98 -21.79 -9.22
CA GLY A 92 32.46 -20.63 -10.00
C GLY A 92 31.46 -20.17 -11.08
N THR A 93 31.78 -20.46 -12.34
CA THR A 93 30.97 -20.00 -13.49
C THR A 93 29.79 -20.90 -13.86
N SER A 94 29.76 -22.13 -13.37
CA SER A 94 28.69 -23.09 -13.63
C SER A 94 27.61 -23.03 -12.53
N ASN A 95 26.40 -23.49 -12.87
CA ASN A 95 25.35 -23.63 -11.87
C ASN A 95 25.76 -24.66 -10.80
N ALA A 96 25.48 -24.41 -9.53
CA ALA A 96 25.83 -25.40 -8.51
C ALA A 96 24.85 -26.58 -8.53
N ILE A 97 23.55 -26.30 -8.54
CA ILE A 97 22.49 -27.30 -8.72
C ILE A 97 21.70 -26.92 -9.97
N ASP A 98 21.64 -27.81 -10.94
CA ASP A 98 20.92 -27.61 -12.20
C ASP A 98 19.94 -28.78 -12.42
N ILE A 99 18.65 -28.48 -12.34
CA ILE A 99 17.56 -29.44 -12.51
C ILE A 99 16.75 -29.00 -13.72
N ILE A 100 16.73 -29.82 -14.75
CA ILE A 100 16.14 -29.52 -16.04
C ILE A 100 15.12 -30.59 -16.36
N ASP A 101 13.94 -30.19 -16.86
CA ASP A 101 12.91 -31.10 -17.36
C ASP A 101 12.56 -32.27 -16.42
N GLN A 102 12.41 -31.97 -15.12
CA GLN A 102 11.94 -32.96 -14.13
C GLN A 102 10.43 -33.16 -14.29
N THR A 103 10.04 -34.17 -15.04
CA THR A 103 8.66 -34.40 -15.45
C THR A 103 7.79 -35.13 -14.39
N GLY A 104 8.34 -35.46 -13.23
CA GLY A 104 7.61 -36.11 -12.11
C GLY A 104 8.47 -36.28 -10.88
N GLY A 105 7.97 -37.03 -9.91
CA GLY A 105 8.67 -37.37 -8.68
C GLY A 105 8.91 -36.22 -7.73
N THR A 106 9.64 -36.52 -6.66
CA THR A 106 10.04 -35.55 -5.61
C THR A 106 11.55 -35.50 -5.51
N ILE A 107 12.11 -34.31 -5.58
CA ILE A 107 13.53 -34.08 -5.31
C ILE A 107 13.63 -33.42 -3.94
N ALA A 108 14.29 -34.09 -2.99
CA ALA A 108 14.39 -33.66 -1.60
C ALA A 108 15.86 -33.46 -1.20
N PHE A 109 16.20 -32.25 -0.83
CA PHE A 109 17.46 -31.88 -0.17
C PHE A 109 17.21 -31.75 1.33
N GLN A 110 17.73 -32.72 2.11
CA GLN A 110 17.42 -32.86 3.55
C GLN A 110 18.59 -32.45 4.45
N GLY A 111 19.78 -32.28 3.91
CA GLY A 111 20.94 -31.77 4.64
C GLY A 111 21.25 -30.31 4.35
N VAL A 112 22.21 -29.77 5.09
CA VAL A 112 22.72 -28.41 4.86
C VAL A 112 23.34 -28.30 3.48
N LEU A 113 22.99 -27.24 2.75
CA LEU A 113 23.58 -26.88 1.45
C LEU A 113 24.34 -25.56 1.60
N ASN A 114 25.66 -25.62 1.36
CA ASN A 114 26.52 -24.44 1.25
C ASN A 114 26.91 -24.29 -0.22
N ILE A 115 26.40 -23.28 -0.88
CA ILE A 115 26.57 -23.03 -2.31
C ILE A 115 27.36 -21.73 -2.50
N ASP A 116 28.43 -21.81 -3.28
CA ASP A 116 29.27 -20.66 -3.64
C ASP A 116 29.55 -20.68 -5.15
N THR A 117 29.08 -19.63 -5.84
CA THR A 117 29.31 -19.45 -7.29
C THR A 117 29.80 -18.02 -7.57
N THR A 118 30.40 -17.81 -8.73
CA THR A 118 30.73 -16.43 -9.19
C THR A 118 29.65 -15.90 -10.12
N SER A 119 29.64 -16.32 -11.38
CA SER A 119 28.61 -15.96 -12.38
C SER A 119 27.60 -17.10 -12.62
N GLY A 120 27.84 -18.29 -12.10
CA GLY A 120 26.90 -19.41 -12.13
C GLY A 120 25.69 -19.15 -11.23
N ILE A 121 24.59 -19.84 -11.53
CA ILE A 121 23.40 -19.81 -10.69
C ILE A 121 23.59 -20.75 -9.50
N GLY A 122 23.19 -20.32 -8.31
CA GLY A 122 23.26 -21.18 -7.13
C GLY A 122 22.36 -22.41 -7.29
N ILE A 123 21.05 -22.22 -7.44
CA ILE A 123 20.08 -23.29 -7.72
C ILE A 123 19.25 -22.89 -8.93
N SER A 124 19.22 -23.75 -9.96
CA SER A 124 18.44 -23.57 -11.19
C SER A 124 17.45 -24.74 -11.34
N LEU A 125 16.16 -24.41 -11.35
CA LEU A 125 15.07 -25.32 -11.71
C LEU A 125 14.44 -24.79 -12.99
N SER A 126 14.56 -25.54 -14.09
CA SER A 126 14.23 -25.05 -15.43
C SER A 126 13.59 -26.13 -16.32
N GLY A 127 13.29 -25.77 -17.57
CA GLY A 127 12.65 -26.66 -18.53
C GLY A 127 11.15 -26.85 -18.26
N THR A 128 10.59 -27.96 -18.73
CA THR A 128 9.16 -28.31 -18.58
C THR A 128 8.97 -29.22 -17.37
N SER A 129 9.07 -28.69 -16.15
CA SER A 129 9.02 -29.47 -14.91
C SER A 129 7.61 -29.60 -14.36
N THR A 130 7.26 -30.80 -13.86
CA THR A 130 6.04 -31.04 -13.07
C THR A 130 6.34 -31.65 -11.70
N GLY A 131 7.62 -31.88 -11.39
CA GLY A 131 8.11 -32.44 -10.14
C GLY A 131 7.89 -31.54 -8.93
N THR A 132 8.16 -32.10 -7.73
CA THR A 132 8.14 -31.40 -6.47
C THR A 132 9.57 -31.23 -5.94
N PHE A 133 9.96 -30.00 -5.62
CA PHE A 133 11.33 -29.65 -5.19
C PHE A 133 11.29 -29.17 -3.75
N ASN A 134 11.85 -29.96 -2.83
CA ASN A 134 11.84 -29.70 -1.40
C ASN A 134 13.25 -29.50 -0.85
N PHE A 135 13.50 -28.33 -0.30
CA PHE A 135 14.72 -27.99 0.43
C PHE A 135 14.38 -27.90 1.91
N THR A 136 14.64 -28.98 2.66
CA THR A 136 14.13 -29.13 4.04
C THR A 136 15.22 -29.16 5.12
N GLY A 137 16.50 -29.15 4.72
CA GLY A 137 17.63 -29.28 5.65
C GLY A 137 17.83 -28.10 6.60
N GLY A 138 17.28 -26.93 6.26
CA GLY A 138 17.62 -25.68 6.95
C GLY A 138 19.07 -25.24 6.71
N ASN A 139 19.41 -24.02 7.13
CA ASN A 139 20.75 -23.43 6.90
C ASN A 139 21.23 -23.55 5.43
N LEU A 140 20.32 -23.47 4.47
CA LEU A 140 20.65 -23.32 3.07
C LEU A 140 21.36 -21.98 2.89
N THR A 141 22.62 -22.00 2.47
CA THR A 141 23.40 -20.80 2.16
C THR A 141 23.70 -20.77 0.67
N ILE A 142 23.32 -19.68 0.01
CA ILE A 142 23.60 -19.45 -1.42
C ILE A 142 24.33 -18.12 -1.56
N ASP A 143 25.60 -18.17 -1.93
CA ASP A 143 26.43 -17.01 -2.21
C ASP A 143 26.80 -16.98 -3.68
N THR A 144 26.42 -15.90 -4.38
CA THR A 144 26.79 -15.68 -5.79
C THR A 144 27.33 -14.26 -5.97
N THR A 145 28.32 -14.07 -6.86
CA THR A 145 28.84 -12.72 -7.12
C THR A 145 28.04 -12.01 -8.22
N GLY A 146 27.68 -12.71 -9.28
CA GLY A 146 26.98 -12.13 -10.44
C GLY A 146 25.84 -12.99 -10.96
N GLY A 147 25.81 -14.26 -10.61
CA GLY A 147 24.74 -15.18 -10.96
C GLY A 147 23.47 -14.95 -10.13
N ALA A 148 22.37 -15.55 -10.56
CA ALA A 148 21.17 -15.61 -9.72
C ALA A 148 21.40 -16.55 -8.52
N GLY A 149 20.84 -16.22 -7.37
CA GLY A 149 20.93 -17.09 -6.21
C GLY A 149 20.07 -18.34 -6.40
N PHE A 150 18.76 -18.19 -6.29
CA PHE A 150 17.78 -19.26 -6.49
C PHE A 150 16.85 -18.90 -7.65
N ARG A 151 16.82 -19.73 -8.67
CA ARG A 151 15.96 -19.58 -9.85
C ARG A 151 15.10 -20.80 -10.08
N ALA A 152 13.78 -20.66 -10.07
CA ALA A 152 12.81 -21.69 -10.42
C ALA A 152 11.87 -21.14 -11.49
N THR A 153 12.00 -21.60 -12.75
CA THR A 153 11.28 -21.03 -13.90
C THR A 153 10.63 -22.07 -14.80
N GLY A 154 10.74 -23.34 -14.48
CA GLY A 154 10.35 -24.43 -15.36
C GLY A 154 9.00 -25.09 -15.03
N GLY A 155 8.24 -24.60 -14.06
CA GLY A 155 7.03 -25.28 -13.59
C GLY A 155 7.29 -26.16 -12.36
N GLY A 156 6.36 -27.07 -12.06
CA GLY A 156 6.39 -27.89 -10.84
C GLY A 156 6.08 -27.09 -9.57
N THR A 157 6.46 -27.66 -8.43
CA THR A 157 6.16 -27.06 -7.10
C THR A 157 7.45 -27.00 -6.27
N VAL A 158 7.77 -25.83 -5.72
CA VAL A 158 8.95 -25.63 -4.88
C VAL A 158 8.58 -25.28 -3.45
N SER A 159 9.34 -25.81 -2.48
CA SER A 159 9.29 -25.41 -1.08
C SER A 159 10.70 -25.33 -0.50
N VAL A 160 10.95 -24.29 0.30
CA VAL A 160 12.17 -24.13 1.08
C VAL A 160 11.77 -23.95 2.54
N THR A 161 12.09 -24.90 3.38
CA THR A 161 11.68 -24.91 4.78
C THR A 161 12.88 -25.01 5.71
N GLY A 162 12.64 -25.01 7.00
CA GLY A 162 13.69 -24.93 7.99
C GLY A 162 14.11 -23.49 8.29
N THR A 163 15.03 -23.33 9.23
CA THR A 163 15.49 -22.01 9.68
C THR A 163 16.89 -21.71 9.17
N GLY A 164 17.27 -20.44 9.20
CA GLY A 164 18.63 -20.00 8.86
C GLY A 164 18.97 -19.99 7.37
N ASN A 165 18.00 -20.21 6.49
CA ASN A 165 18.22 -20.14 5.05
C ASN A 165 18.60 -18.71 4.63
N HIS A 166 19.61 -18.60 3.76
CA HIS A 166 20.22 -17.32 3.36
C HIS A 166 20.49 -17.30 1.86
N ILE A 167 20.26 -16.15 1.23
CA ILE A 167 20.73 -15.87 -0.13
C ILE A 167 21.50 -14.55 -0.13
N SER A 168 22.69 -14.57 -0.70
CA SER A 168 23.47 -13.39 -1.04
C SER A 168 23.82 -13.46 -2.52
N SER A 169 23.27 -12.53 -3.30
CA SER A 169 23.61 -12.38 -4.72
C SER A 169 24.18 -10.97 -4.93
N GLY A 170 25.36 -10.85 -5.47
CA GLY A 170 25.95 -9.55 -5.77
C GLY A 170 25.04 -8.75 -6.70
N ASN A 171 25.40 -8.62 -7.96
CA ASN A 171 24.60 -7.86 -8.94
C ASN A 171 23.52 -8.70 -9.67
N GLY A 172 23.39 -10.00 -9.37
CA GLY A 172 22.34 -10.87 -9.91
C GLY A 172 20.99 -10.73 -9.18
N THR A 173 19.97 -11.42 -9.69
CA THR A 173 18.70 -11.64 -8.97
C THR A 173 18.92 -12.63 -7.83
N ALA A 174 18.59 -12.25 -6.60
CA ALA A 174 18.75 -13.18 -5.49
C ALA A 174 17.74 -14.35 -5.57
N LEU A 175 16.48 -14.04 -5.79
CA LEU A 175 15.41 -15.05 -5.87
C LEU A 175 14.51 -14.77 -7.07
N ASN A 176 14.36 -15.75 -7.95
CA ASN A 176 13.41 -15.72 -9.07
C ASN A 176 12.58 -16.99 -9.09
N ILE A 177 11.30 -16.89 -8.74
CA ILE A 177 10.33 -17.99 -8.90
C ILE A 177 9.27 -17.51 -9.90
N SER A 178 9.32 -18.08 -11.10
CA SER A 178 8.43 -17.67 -12.18
C SER A 178 7.83 -18.90 -12.87
N ASN A 179 6.51 -18.90 -13.07
CA ASN A 179 5.77 -20.04 -13.64
C ASN A 179 6.03 -21.37 -12.90
N THR A 180 6.41 -21.30 -11.64
CA THR A 180 6.64 -22.42 -10.74
C THR A 180 5.82 -22.18 -9.47
N GLN A 181 5.03 -23.16 -9.05
CA GLN A 181 4.18 -23.00 -7.87
C GLN A 181 5.00 -23.02 -6.59
N ILE A 182 4.68 -22.16 -5.65
CA ILE A 182 5.15 -22.30 -4.28
C ILE A 182 4.21 -23.24 -3.55
N GLY A 183 4.75 -24.32 -3.00
CA GLY A 183 3.98 -25.30 -2.25
C GLY A 183 3.50 -24.76 -0.90
N SER A 184 2.56 -25.48 -0.26
CA SER A 184 2.00 -25.10 1.05
C SER A 184 3.05 -25.02 2.18
N GLY A 185 4.24 -25.57 1.98
CA GLY A 185 5.38 -25.44 2.88
C GLY A 185 6.08 -24.08 2.82
N ASN A 186 5.70 -23.21 1.89
CA ASN A 186 6.30 -21.92 1.62
C ASN A 186 7.75 -21.98 1.09
N VAL A 187 8.26 -20.84 0.68
CA VAL A 187 9.67 -20.58 0.42
C VAL A 187 10.15 -19.61 1.51
N THR A 188 10.90 -20.14 2.48
CA THR A 188 11.27 -19.40 3.68
C THR A 188 12.78 -19.16 3.72
N PHE A 189 13.16 -17.89 3.79
CA PHE A 189 14.53 -17.43 4.03
C PHE A 189 14.58 -16.55 5.27
N ARG A 190 15.67 -16.64 6.02
CA ARG A 190 15.95 -15.66 7.06
C ARG A 190 16.23 -14.29 6.44
N ASP A 191 17.11 -14.27 5.46
CA ASP A 191 17.50 -13.04 4.77
C ASP A 191 17.83 -13.28 3.29
N ILE A 192 17.59 -12.22 2.49
CA ILE A 192 17.85 -12.20 1.05
C ILE A 192 18.58 -10.91 0.70
N THR A 193 19.77 -11.03 0.14
CA THR A 193 20.60 -9.89 -0.28
C THR A 193 20.85 -9.90 -1.79
N SER A 194 20.69 -8.72 -2.42
CA SER A 194 21.02 -8.49 -3.83
C SER A 194 21.42 -7.03 -4.03
N ASN A 195 22.64 -6.76 -4.43
CA ASN A 195 23.17 -5.39 -4.47
C ASN A 195 23.84 -5.08 -5.82
N GLY A 196 23.24 -4.14 -6.56
CA GLY A 196 23.69 -3.73 -7.88
C GLY A 196 23.04 -4.50 -9.03
N GLY A 197 23.46 -4.18 -10.25
CA GLY A 197 22.95 -4.78 -11.48
C GLY A 197 21.60 -4.27 -11.96
N SER A 198 21.20 -4.74 -13.13
CA SER A 198 19.94 -4.29 -13.74
C SER A 198 18.74 -5.17 -13.39
N ALA A 199 18.93 -6.46 -13.15
CA ALA A 199 17.84 -7.36 -12.82
C ALA A 199 17.23 -7.03 -11.45
N ASN A 200 15.91 -7.22 -11.32
CA ASN A 200 15.23 -7.06 -10.04
C ASN A 200 15.85 -7.97 -8.95
N GLY A 201 15.82 -7.51 -7.70
CA GLY A 201 16.41 -8.28 -6.58
C GLY A 201 15.65 -9.56 -6.28
N ILE A 202 14.32 -9.48 -6.21
CA ILE A 202 13.39 -10.61 -6.03
C ILE A 202 12.33 -10.55 -7.12
N ILE A 203 12.03 -11.71 -7.72
CA ILE A 203 10.95 -11.89 -8.70
C ILE A 203 10.07 -13.05 -8.27
N LEU A 204 8.78 -12.78 -8.07
CA LEU A 204 7.74 -13.80 -7.94
C LEU A 204 6.70 -13.56 -9.03
N SER A 205 6.56 -14.50 -9.97
CA SER A 205 5.62 -14.36 -11.07
C SER A 205 4.90 -15.66 -11.35
N ASN A 206 3.57 -15.65 -11.31
CA ASN A 206 2.74 -16.84 -11.50
C ASN A 206 3.13 -18.00 -10.56
N THR A 207 3.28 -17.68 -9.26
CA THR A 207 3.69 -18.68 -8.26
C THR A 207 2.51 -19.44 -7.64
N GLY A 208 1.31 -19.17 -8.14
CA GLY A 208 0.06 -19.78 -7.68
C GLY A 208 -0.68 -18.93 -6.64
N THR A 209 -1.99 -18.79 -6.85
CA THR A 209 -2.89 -18.03 -5.97
C THR A 209 -3.96 -18.90 -5.31
N ALA A 210 -4.02 -20.20 -5.63
CA ALA A 210 -4.97 -21.15 -5.06
C ALA A 210 -4.77 -21.32 -3.54
N ALA A 211 -5.79 -21.77 -2.84
CA ALA A 211 -5.76 -21.93 -1.38
C ALA A 211 -4.63 -22.86 -0.89
N GLY A 212 -4.25 -23.87 -1.70
CA GLY A 212 -3.18 -24.81 -1.37
C GLY A 212 -1.75 -24.33 -1.69
N ASN A 213 -1.60 -23.18 -2.34
CA ASN A 213 -0.28 -22.59 -2.58
C ASN A 213 0.21 -21.82 -1.35
N GLY A 214 1.52 -21.75 -1.19
CA GLY A 214 2.23 -20.91 -0.23
C GLY A 214 2.78 -19.62 -0.85
N GLY A 215 3.61 -18.91 -0.11
CA GLY A 215 4.26 -17.68 -0.51
C GLY A 215 5.74 -17.61 -0.14
N LEU A 216 6.35 -16.46 -0.41
CA LEU A 216 7.69 -16.14 0.06
C LEU A 216 7.62 -15.55 1.46
N HIS A 217 8.39 -16.13 2.37
CA HIS A 217 8.54 -15.63 3.74
C HIS A 217 10.01 -15.25 4.00
N VAL A 218 10.30 -13.96 4.11
CA VAL A 218 11.56 -13.46 4.65
C VAL A 218 11.35 -13.16 6.12
N THR A 219 11.92 -13.98 7.00
CA THR A 219 11.61 -13.95 8.43
C THR A 219 12.41 -12.90 9.21
N GLY A 220 13.53 -12.46 8.67
CA GLY A 220 14.40 -11.51 9.33
C GLY A 220 15.01 -12.03 10.62
N ASN A 221 15.37 -11.10 11.51
CA ASN A 221 15.90 -11.37 12.85
C ASN A 221 15.28 -10.37 13.84
N GLY A 222 14.02 -10.61 14.20
CA GLY A 222 13.26 -9.70 15.04
C GLY A 222 13.05 -8.34 14.40
N ALA A 223 13.33 -7.26 15.13
CA ALA A 223 13.23 -5.88 14.65
C ALA A 223 14.49 -5.36 13.94
N ASN A 224 15.51 -6.20 13.73
CA ASN A 224 16.71 -5.79 13.02
C ASN A 224 16.43 -5.59 11.53
N VAL A 225 17.14 -4.67 10.90
CA VAL A 225 16.98 -4.31 9.48
C VAL A 225 18.31 -4.52 8.73
N GLY A 226 18.22 -4.81 7.46
CA GLY A 226 19.37 -4.98 6.57
C GLY A 226 20.14 -6.27 6.85
N ALA A 227 21.45 -6.22 6.79
CA ALA A 227 22.34 -7.38 6.92
C ALA A 227 22.18 -8.16 8.23
N THR A 228 21.69 -7.52 9.27
CA THR A 228 21.39 -8.18 10.57
C THR A 228 19.92 -8.57 10.70
N GLY A 229 19.06 -8.19 9.75
CA GLY A 229 17.63 -8.46 9.67
C GLY A 229 17.28 -9.40 8.52
N GLY A 230 16.47 -8.89 7.60
CA GLY A 230 15.95 -9.62 6.43
C GLY A 230 16.82 -9.54 5.17
N GLY A 231 17.97 -8.85 5.23
CA GLY A 231 18.90 -8.67 4.11
C GLY A 231 18.83 -7.28 3.46
N VAL A 232 19.64 -7.11 2.42
CA VAL A 232 19.81 -5.83 1.71
C VAL A 232 19.49 -6.02 0.22
N ILE A 233 18.54 -5.24 -0.30
CA ILE A 233 18.28 -5.16 -1.75
C ILE A 233 18.54 -3.73 -2.17
N ALA A 234 19.51 -3.53 -3.09
CA ALA A 234 19.95 -2.16 -3.38
C ALA A 234 20.51 -1.98 -4.80
N ASN A 235 20.59 -0.69 -5.20
CA ASN A 235 21.31 -0.24 -6.40
C ASN A 235 20.84 -0.93 -7.69
N LYS A 236 19.52 -1.10 -7.89
CA LYS A 236 18.96 -1.71 -9.08
C LYS A 236 18.74 -0.67 -10.17
N THR A 237 19.32 -0.92 -11.36
CA THR A 237 19.24 -0.04 -12.52
C THR A 237 18.39 -0.67 -13.62
N GLY A 238 17.75 0.14 -14.47
CA GLY A 238 16.93 -0.39 -15.57
C GLY A 238 16.22 0.71 -16.34
N ALA A 239 15.55 0.34 -17.42
CA ALA A 239 14.73 1.28 -18.16
C ALA A 239 13.44 1.60 -17.38
N ASP A 240 12.95 2.81 -17.50
CA ASP A 240 11.68 3.24 -16.88
C ASP A 240 10.54 2.30 -17.24
N GLY A 241 9.73 1.94 -16.25
CA GLY A 241 8.58 1.07 -16.41
C GLY A 241 8.90 -0.40 -16.70
N SER A 242 10.15 -0.83 -16.60
CA SER A 242 10.53 -2.24 -16.81
C SER A 242 9.99 -3.12 -15.67
N THR A 243 9.35 -4.24 -16.01
CA THR A 243 8.90 -5.26 -15.06
C THR A 243 10.01 -6.27 -14.69
N THR A 244 11.13 -6.25 -15.40
CA THR A 244 12.23 -7.21 -15.20
C THR A 244 13.50 -6.56 -14.66
N GLN A 245 13.58 -5.24 -14.65
CA GLN A 245 14.78 -4.49 -14.30
C GLN A 245 14.45 -3.28 -13.41
N GLY A 246 15.42 -2.86 -12.62
CA GLY A 246 15.40 -1.59 -11.90
C GLY A 246 14.56 -1.56 -10.64
N SER A 247 13.85 -2.63 -10.29
CA SER A 247 13.05 -2.72 -9.07
C SER A 247 13.71 -3.59 -8.00
N GLY A 248 13.45 -3.29 -6.75
CA GLY A 248 13.88 -4.15 -5.64
C GLY A 248 13.15 -5.48 -5.66
N ILE A 249 11.82 -5.45 -5.62
CA ILE A 249 10.95 -6.64 -5.59
C ILE A 249 9.84 -6.49 -6.64
N TYR A 250 9.66 -7.49 -7.47
CA TYR A 250 8.58 -7.60 -8.45
C TYR A 250 7.69 -8.80 -8.13
N LEU A 251 6.39 -8.54 -7.96
CA LEU A 251 5.36 -9.52 -7.60
C LEU A 251 4.27 -9.53 -8.68
N ASN A 252 3.92 -10.72 -9.19
CA ASN A 252 2.86 -10.85 -10.18
C ASN A 252 2.11 -12.17 -10.01
N ASN A 253 0.79 -12.14 -9.86
CA ASN A 253 -0.03 -13.33 -9.64
C ASN A 253 0.56 -14.26 -8.56
N THR A 254 0.76 -13.73 -7.38
CA THR A 254 1.36 -14.43 -6.23
C THR A 254 0.55 -14.18 -4.96
N LYS A 255 0.80 -14.97 -3.93
CA LYS A 255 0.09 -14.83 -2.66
C LYS A 255 1.01 -15.01 -1.46
N ASP A 256 0.51 -14.61 -0.29
CA ASP A 256 1.13 -14.83 1.03
C ASP A 256 2.61 -14.42 1.06
N VAL A 257 2.88 -13.21 0.58
CA VAL A 257 4.23 -12.64 0.61
C VAL A 257 4.46 -11.93 1.94
N GLN A 258 5.42 -12.41 2.70
CA GLN A 258 5.78 -11.88 4.02
C GLN A 258 7.25 -11.44 4.03
N LEU A 259 7.48 -10.17 4.28
CA LEU A 259 8.80 -9.54 4.23
C LEU A 259 9.08 -8.84 5.56
N ASN A 260 10.13 -9.25 6.25
CA ASN A 260 10.52 -8.67 7.52
C ASN A 260 12.00 -8.25 7.52
N GLY A 261 12.27 -7.04 8.00
CA GLY A 261 13.61 -6.55 8.29
C GLY A 261 14.48 -6.26 7.06
N LEU A 262 13.89 -5.98 5.90
CA LEU A 262 14.65 -5.63 4.69
C LEU A 262 15.16 -4.18 4.74
N GLN A 263 16.41 -3.98 4.31
CA GLN A 263 16.92 -2.67 3.88
C GLN A 263 16.89 -2.60 2.36
N MET A 264 16.15 -1.65 1.82
CA MET A 264 15.95 -1.49 0.38
C MET A 264 16.28 -0.06 -0.03
N ASN A 265 17.21 0.14 -0.99
CA ASN A 265 17.59 1.49 -1.38
C ASN A 265 18.11 1.60 -2.82
N ASP A 266 17.89 2.77 -3.41
CA ASP A 266 18.42 3.17 -4.71
C ASP A 266 17.93 2.28 -5.87
N PHE A 267 16.68 2.51 -6.27
CA PHE A 267 16.03 1.83 -7.39
C PHE A 267 15.70 2.81 -8.51
N GLN A 268 15.97 2.46 -9.75
CA GLN A 268 15.54 3.28 -10.88
C GLN A 268 14.03 3.20 -11.12
N ASN A 269 13.38 2.09 -10.75
CA ASN A 269 11.94 1.92 -10.84
C ASN A 269 11.32 1.88 -9.41
N TYR A 270 10.76 0.78 -9.00
CA TYR A 270 10.05 0.67 -7.71
C TYR A 270 10.92 0.01 -6.63
N GLY A 271 10.68 0.38 -5.38
CA GLY A 271 11.13 -0.47 -4.27
C GLY A 271 10.41 -1.82 -4.31
N ILE A 272 9.08 -1.81 -4.27
CA ILE A 272 8.23 -3.00 -4.42
C ILE A 272 7.14 -2.69 -5.45
N SER A 273 7.02 -3.51 -6.49
CA SER A 273 5.94 -3.46 -7.47
C SER A 273 5.16 -4.76 -7.47
N GLY A 274 3.82 -4.70 -7.39
CA GLY A 274 2.96 -5.87 -7.33
C GLY A 274 1.73 -5.77 -8.22
N THR A 275 1.41 -6.86 -8.93
CA THR A 275 0.18 -7.00 -9.71
C THR A 275 -0.53 -8.29 -9.30
N ASN A 276 -1.84 -8.19 -8.97
CA ASN A 276 -2.65 -9.33 -8.52
C ASN A 276 -2.00 -10.10 -7.36
N VAL A 277 -1.73 -9.41 -6.27
CA VAL A 277 -1.13 -9.99 -5.06
C VAL A 277 -2.23 -10.27 -4.04
N THR A 278 -2.30 -11.51 -3.52
CA THR A 278 -3.27 -11.90 -2.52
C THR A 278 -2.61 -12.14 -1.17
N GLY A 279 -2.86 -11.27 -0.20
CA GLY A 279 -2.18 -11.30 1.10
C GLY A 279 -0.73 -10.79 1.00
N PHE A 280 -0.43 -9.77 1.78
CA PHE A 280 0.89 -9.14 1.80
C PHE A 280 1.21 -8.65 3.21
N THR A 281 2.40 -8.95 3.68
CA THR A 281 2.90 -8.46 4.97
C THR A 281 4.27 -7.83 4.79
N LEU A 282 4.44 -6.62 5.29
CA LEU A 282 5.71 -5.91 5.33
C LEU A 282 5.95 -5.39 6.75
N ASP A 283 7.03 -5.81 7.37
CA ASP A 283 7.32 -5.41 8.75
C ASP A 283 8.79 -5.01 8.92
N HIS A 284 9.07 -4.03 9.76
CA HIS A 284 10.42 -3.54 10.07
C HIS A 284 11.29 -3.32 8.82
N THR A 285 10.72 -2.84 7.73
CA THR A 285 11.43 -2.65 6.44
C THR A 285 11.69 -1.16 6.18
N ILE A 286 12.87 -0.85 5.68
CA ILE A 286 13.24 0.51 5.27
C ILE A 286 13.40 0.53 3.75
N ILE A 287 12.64 1.37 3.07
CA ILE A 287 12.81 1.67 1.64
C ILE A 287 13.17 3.14 1.52
N ASN A 288 14.41 3.42 1.09
CA ASN A 288 14.93 4.80 1.07
C ASN A 288 15.94 5.03 -0.08
N GLY A 289 16.64 6.16 -0.03
CA GLY A 289 17.56 6.58 -1.09
C GLY A 289 16.81 7.26 -2.23
N THR A 290 17.20 7.01 -3.47
CA THR A 290 16.46 7.42 -4.67
C THR A 290 15.60 6.25 -5.13
N VAL A 291 14.29 6.41 -5.12
CA VAL A 291 13.34 5.34 -5.52
C VAL A 291 12.43 5.85 -6.61
N GLY A 292 12.67 5.34 -7.82
CA GLY A 292 12.02 5.79 -9.05
C GLY A 292 12.70 6.99 -9.69
N THR A 293 12.51 7.12 -10.98
CA THR A 293 12.99 8.24 -11.81
C THR A 293 11.88 8.86 -12.63
N SER A 294 10.79 8.12 -12.87
CA SER A 294 9.62 8.58 -13.62
C SER A 294 8.60 9.25 -12.69
N VAL A 295 8.15 10.42 -13.11
CA VAL A 295 7.20 11.28 -12.39
C VAL A 295 5.92 11.54 -13.18
N GLY A 296 5.71 10.87 -14.31
CA GLY A 296 4.55 11.03 -15.20
C GLY A 296 3.77 9.73 -15.36
N GLY A 297 2.48 9.84 -15.61
CA GLY A 297 1.58 8.70 -15.76
C GLY A 297 1.33 7.99 -14.42
N ILE A 298 1.61 6.70 -14.34
CA ILE A 298 1.75 5.97 -13.07
C ILE A 298 3.22 6.14 -12.67
N GLY A 299 3.49 7.08 -11.78
CA GLY A 299 4.85 7.41 -11.37
C GLY A 299 5.46 6.32 -10.47
N GLU A 300 6.78 6.31 -10.40
CA GLU A 300 7.56 5.31 -9.68
C GLU A 300 7.80 5.73 -8.23
N GLY A 301 7.66 4.78 -7.30
CA GLY A 301 7.78 5.06 -5.87
C GLY A 301 8.22 3.88 -5.02
N ASN A 302 8.09 4.02 -3.69
CA ASN A 302 8.58 2.96 -2.80
C ASN A 302 7.75 1.68 -2.93
N VAL A 303 6.42 1.76 -2.90
CA VAL A 303 5.53 0.60 -3.03
C VAL A 303 4.37 0.93 -3.95
N TYR A 304 4.15 0.08 -4.94
CA TYR A 304 3.02 0.19 -5.87
C TYR A 304 2.35 -1.16 -6.08
N PHE A 305 1.04 -1.22 -5.83
CA PHE A 305 0.22 -2.39 -6.12
C PHE A 305 -0.90 -2.09 -7.10
N THR A 306 -1.06 -2.97 -8.10
CA THR A 306 -2.25 -3.06 -8.94
C THR A 306 -2.98 -4.35 -8.64
N GLY A 307 -4.16 -4.28 -8.01
CA GLY A 307 -4.93 -5.48 -7.69
C GLY A 307 -4.48 -6.21 -6.42
N LEU A 308 -4.30 -5.49 -5.31
CA LEU A 308 -4.06 -6.09 -3.99
C LEU A 308 -5.37 -6.65 -3.42
N SER A 309 -5.36 -7.86 -2.91
CA SER A 309 -6.55 -8.56 -2.38
C SER A 309 -6.25 -9.34 -1.10
N GLY A 310 -7.30 -9.86 -0.46
CA GLY A 310 -7.19 -10.55 0.83
C GLY A 310 -6.90 -9.58 1.98
N SER A 311 -6.14 -10.02 2.96
CA SER A 311 -5.67 -9.17 4.07
C SER A 311 -4.22 -8.78 3.85
N ALA A 312 -3.89 -7.50 4.09
CA ALA A 312 -2.53 -7.00 3.96
C ALA A 312 -2.15 -6.15 5.18
N SER A 313 -0.86 -6.15 5.52
CA SER A 313 -0.35 -5.35 6.63
C SER A 313 1.01 -4.74 6.32
N VAL A 314 1.20 -3.52 6.78
CA VAL A 314 2.48 -2.81 6.77
C VAL A 314 2.71 -2.27 8.17
N SER A 315 3.80 -2.66 8.81
CA SER A 315 4.08 -2.25 10.19
C SER A 315 5.53 -1.82 10.37
N ASN A 316 5.73 -0.86 11.28
CA ASN A 316 7.06 -0.45 11.74
C ASN A 316 8.07 -0.16 10.61
N SER A 317 7.58 0.32 9.46
CA SER A 317 8.35 0.46 8.23
C SER A 317 8.53 1.92 7.83
N THR A 318 9.59 2.21 7.07
CA THR A 318 9.92 3.56 6.63
C THR A 318 10.02 3.63 5.11
N PHE A 319 9.32 4.59 4.54
CA PHE A 319 9.24 4.84 3.10
C PHE A 319 9.66 6.27 2.80
N THR A 320 10.85 6.44 2.21
CA THR A 320 11.38 7.77 1.87
C THR A 320 12.04 7.77 0.49
N GLY A 321 12.21 8.95 -0.07
CA GLY A 321 12.93 9.10 -1.33
C GLY A 321 12.17 8.70 -2.60
N ALA A 322 10.87 8.44 -2.51
CA ALA A 322 10.04 8.16 -3.68
C ALA A 322 10.00 9.35 -4.65
N ALA A 323 10.21 9.09 -5.94
CA ALA A 323 10.09 10.10 -6.99
C ALA A 323 8.64 10.52 -7.20
N TYR A 324 7.70 9.62 -6.96
CA TYR A 324 6.26 9.86 -7.04
C TYR A 324 5.61 9.52 -5.69
N ASP A 325 4.66 8.59 -5.60
CA ASP A 325 4.00 8.25 -4.35
C ASP A 325 4.86 7.34 -3.47
N ALA A 326 4.83 7.54 -2.15
CA ALA A 326 5.57 6.66 -1.28
C ALA A 326 4.87 5.30 -1.10
N PHE A 327 3.54 5.27 -1.05
CA PHE A 327 2.77 4.03 -0.96
C PHE A 327 1.46 4.15 -1.76
N HIS A 328 1.32 3.36 -2.81
CA HIS A 328 0.18 3.43 -3.71
C HIS A 328 -0.46 2.05 -3.91
N VAL A 329 -1.78 1.96 -3.69
CA VAL A 329 -2.60 0.79 -4.03
C VAL A 329 -3.70 1.20 -4.98
N PHE A 330 -3.70 0.60 -6.18
CA PHE A 330 -4.74 0.77 -7.19
C PHE A 330 -5.45 -0.56 -7.46
N ASN A 331 -6.72 -0.67 -7.10
CA ASN A 331 -7.57 -1.80 -7.43
C ASN A 331 -8.51 -1.40 -8.58
N ASP A 332 -8.22 -1.90 -9.77
CA ASP A 332 -8.86 -1.51 -11.03
C ASP A 332 -10.06 -2.38 -11.44
N GLY A 333 -10.45 -3.32 -10.59
CA GLY A 333 -11.51 -4.28 -10.89
C GLY A 333 -12.28 -4.73 -9.64
N ALA A 334 -12.81 -5.95 -9.67
CA ALA A 334 -13.63 -6.51 -8.61
C ALA A 334 -12.81 -7.17 -7.49
N GLN A 335 -11.63 -6.68 -7.19
CA GLN A 335 -10.79 -7.20 -6.11
C GLN A 335 -11.48 -7.01 -4.76
N THR A 336 -11.26 -7.97 -3.86
CA THR A 336 -11.68 -7.88 -2.47
C THR A 336 -10.45 -7.71 -1.59
N LEU A 337 -10.14 -6.46 -1.23
CA LEU A 337 -9.18 -6.14 -0.19
C LEU A 337 -9.92 -6.12 1.14
N ASN A 338 -9.84 -7.24 1.88
CA ASN A 338 -10.52 -7.37 3.16
C ASN A 338 -10.14 -6.25 4.11
N ARG A 339 -8.84 -6.02 4.26
CA ARG A 339 -8.26 -4.82 4.89
C ARG A 339 -6.76 -4.73 4.62
N LEU A 340 -6.30 -3.53 4.26
CA LEU A 340 -4.91 -3.12 4.40
C LEU A 340 -4.76 -2.35 5.72
N THR A 341 -3.90 -2.84 6.61
CA THR A 341 -3.59 -2.14 7.86
C THR A 341 -2.16 -1.61 7.82
N ILE A 342 -2.01 -0.30 7.90
CA ILE A 342 -0.72 0.39 8.02
C ILE A 342 -0.60 0.90 9.46
N THR A 343 0.44 0.49 10.18
CA THR A 343 0.63 0.90 11.58
C THR A 343 2.08 1.20 11.91
N GLY A 344 2.33 2.23 12.74
CA GLY A 344 3.65 2.56 13.25
C GLY A 344 4.69 2.86 12.17
N SER A 345 4.26 3.30 10.98
CA SER A 345 5.12 3.46 9.80
C SER A 345 5.33 4.94 9.46
N THR A 346 6.43 5.24 8.76
CA THR A 346 6.81 6.60 8.39
C THR A 346 6.85 6.77 6.86
N PHE A 347 6.29 7.87 6.36
CA PHE A 347 6.19 8.18 4.94
C PHE A 347 6.73 9.59 4.65
N ALA A 348 7.56 9.69 3.60
CA ALA A 348 8.02 10.96 3.06
C ALA A 348 8.35 10.83 1.57
N THR A 349 7.81 11.71 0.74
CA THR A 349 8.17 11.79 -0.68
C THR A 349 9.46 12.58 -0.89
N ASN A 350 10.08 12.46 -2.06
CA ASN A 350 11.29 13.19 -2.38
C ASN A 350 10.98 14.66 -2.72
N ALA A 351 11.51 15.57 -1.89
CA ALA A 351 11.35 17.01 -2.07
C ALA A 351 11.92 17.56 -3.38
N ALA A 352 12.92 16.92 -3.96
CA ALA A 352 13.66 17.39 -5.12
C ALA A 352 13.00 17.03 -6.47
N ALA A 353 12.10 16.08 -6.50
CA ALA A 353 11.37 15.73 -7.71
C ALA A 353 10.46 16.90 -8.08
N GLY A 354 10.76 17.62 -9.15
CA GLY A 354 10.06 18.81 -9.62
C GLY A 354 8.59 18.62 -9.99
N ASN A 355 7.91 17.67 -9.38
CA ASN A 355 6.58 17.21 -9.75
C ASN A 355 5.48 17.74 -8.84
N ALA A 356 4.33 18.02 -9.44
CA ALA A 356 3.19 18.66 -8.78
C ALA A 356 2.25 17.68 -8.05
N SER A 357 2.45 16.37 -8.15
CA SER A 357 1.41 15.42 -7.73
C SER A 357 1.96 14.11 -7.15
N ASN A 358 2.85 14.18 -6.17
CA ASN A 358 3.22 12.99 -5.42
C ASN A 358 2.64 13.04 -4.00
N ASP A 359 1.86 12.04 -3.71
CA ASP A 359 1.20 11.84 -2.43
C ASP A 359 2.04 10.92 -1.53
N ALA A 360 1.85 11.01 -0.23
CA ALA A 360 2.54 10.08 0.65
C ALA A 360 1.86 8.71 0.64
N ILE A 361 0.53 8.66 0.72
CA ILE A 361 -0.25 7.42 0.69
C ILE A 361 -1.43 7.60 -0.27
N VAL A 362 -1.56 6.73 -1.27
CA VAL A 362 -2.65 6.73 -2.25
C VAL A 362 -3.42 5.42 -2.22
N PHE A 363 -4.72 5.52 -2.09
CA PHE A 363 -5.67 4.43 -2.21
C PHE A 363 -6.65 4.73 -3.33
N GLN A 364 -6.71 3.86 -4.34
CA GLN A 364 -7.63 3.99 -5.47
C GLN A 364 -8.36 2.68 -5.71
N ALA A 365 -9.67 2.77 -5.99
CA ALA A 365 -10.45 1.61 -6.40
C ALA A 365 -11.52 2.00 -7.42
N THR A 366 -11.73 1.14 -8.43
CA THR A 366 -12.79 1.30 -9.43
C THR A 366 -13.89 0.25 -9.33
N GLY A 367 -13.75 -0.71 -8.41
CA GLY A 367 -14.75 -1.76 -8.15
C GLY A 367 -14.41 -2.59 -6.92
N GLY A 368 -15.31 -3.48 -6.53
CA GLY A 368 -15.12 -4.45 -5.46
C GLY A 368 -15.14 -3.87 -4.05
N THR A 369 -14.33 -4.45 -3.19
CA THR A 369 -14.18 -4.03 -1.77
C THR A 369 -12.78 -3.49 -1.52
N PHE A 370 -12.69 -2.33 -0.91
CA PHE A 370 -11.43 -1.69 -0.56
C PHE A 370 -11.48 -1.14 0.87
N ASN A 371 -10.98 -1.90 1.84
CA ASN A 371 -10.92 -1.43 3.23
C ASN A 371 -9.47 -1.10 3.62
N ALA A 372 -9.28 0.05 4.28
CA ALA A 372 -7.96 0.50 4.72
C ALA A 372 -8.00 1.08 6.13
N THR A 373 -6.91 0.84 6.87
CA THR A 373 -6.63 1.46 8.16
C THR A 373 -5.22 2.02 8.12
N VAL A 374 -5.05 3.31 8.46
CA VAL A 374 -3.75 3.91 8.75
C VAL A 374 -3.79 4.40 10.18
N GLN A 375 -2.92 3.85 11.02
CA GLN A 375 -2.94 4.19 12.45
C GLN A 375 -1.54 4.34 13.03
N ASN A 376 -1.42 5.23 14.01
CA ASN A 376 -0.17 5.46 14.75
C ASN A 376 1.05 5.64 13.83
N SER A 377 0.83 6.22 12.65
CA SER A 377 1.84 6.39 11.60
C SER A 377 2.19 7.87 11.42
N THR A 378 3.33 8.13 10.79
CA THR A 378 3.86 9.46 10.60
C THR A 378 3.99 9.78 9.11
N VAL A 379 3.49 10.95 8.69
CA VAL A 379 3.76 11.53 7.37
C VAL A 379 4.50 12.84 7.58
N THR A 380 5.70 12.96 7.00
CA THR A 380 6.56 14.14 7.19
C THR A 380 6.71 15.01 5.95
N SER A 381 6.41 14.48 4.78
CA SER A 381 6.36 15.27 3.56
C SER A 381 5.51 14.62 2.47
N ALA A 382 4.77 15.44 1.76
CA ALA A 382 4.07 15.13 0.53
C ALA A 382 4.03 16.39 -0.34
N ARG A 383 4.09 16.26 -1.66
CA ARG A 383 3.98 17.43 -2.53
C ARG A 383 2.53 17.75 -2.87
N SER A 384 1.67 16.76 -2.83
CA SER A 384 0.22 16.88 -2.96
C SER A 384 -0.44 16.45 -1.65
N ASP A 385 -1.17 15.35 -1.60
CA ASP A 385 -1.89 14.94 -0.41
C ASP A 385 -1.04 14.05 0.52
N MET A 386 -1.23 14.19 1.82
CA MET A 386 -0.64 13.26 2.79
C MET A 386 -1.31 11.89 2.73
N VAL A 387 -2.62 11.86 2.55
CA VAL A 387 -3.39 10.64 2.26
C VAL A 387 -4.48 10.98 1.25
N GLN A 388 -4.51 10.23 0.14
CA GLN A 388 -5.57 10.31 -0.86
C GLN A 388 -6.35 8.99 -0.89
N LEU A 389 -7.69 9.06 -0.86
CA LEU A 389 -8.59 7.97 -1.21
C LEU A 389 -9.47 8.40 -2.38
N ASN A 390 -9.41 7.68 -3.51
CA ASN A 390 -10.21 7.97 -4.70
C ASN A 390 -11.01 6.73 -5.11
N LEU A 391 -12.33 6.80 -4.97
CA LEU A 391 -13.26 5.70 -5.22
C LEU A 391 -14.14 5.99 -6.44
N LEU A 392 -14.06 5.14 -7.45
CA LEU A 392 -14.82 5.23 -8.70
C LEU A 392 -15.59 3.93 -8.93
N GLY A 393 -16.56 3.95 -9.83
CA GLY A 393 -17.34 2.75 -10.18
C GLY A 393 -18.23 2.25 -9.05
N THR A 394 -18.28 0.94 -8.85
CA THR A 394 -19.07 0.29 -7.77
C THR A 394 -18.13 -0.25 -6.71
N VAL A 395 -17.93 0.52 -5.66
CA VAL A 395 -16.97 0.21 -4.57
C VAL A 395 -17.66 0.27 -3.23
N THR A 396 -17.37 -0.73 -2.39
CA THR A 396 -17.64 -0.68 -0.95
C THR A 396 -16.33 -0.47 -0.22
N SER A 397 -16.25 0.56 0.63
CA SER A 397 -15.02 0.93 1.34
C SER A 397 -15.27 1.29 2.79
N ASP A 398 -14.33 0.89 3.64
CA ASP A 398 -14.23 1.34 5.03
C ASP A 398 -12.82 1.89 5.29
N LEU A 399 -12.74 3.19 5.59
CA LEU A 399 -11.49 3.90 5.86
C LEU A 399 -11.37 4.28 7.32
N VAL A 400 -10.27 3.90 7.94
CA VAL A 400 -9.93 4.32 9.31
C VAL A 400 -8.58 5.03 9.31
N LEU A 401 -8.57 6.31 9.71
CA LEU A 401 -7.37 7.11 9.92
C LEU A 401 -7.33 7.55 11.38
N THR A 402 -6.48 6.93 12.21
CA THR A 402 -6.53 7.19 13.66
C THR A 402 -5.14 7.26 14.31
N GLY A 403 -4.95 8.25 15.19
CA GLY A 403 -3.73 8.38 15.98
C GLY A 403 -2.48 8.71 15.17
N ASN A 404 -2.62 9.25 13.97
CA ASN A 404 -1.48 9.56 13.11
C ASN A 404 -0.93 10.97 13.38
N THR A 405 0.36 11.14 13.15
CA THR A 405 1.03 12.44 13.13
C THR A 405 1.41 12.78 11.69
N MET A 406 0.78 13.80 11.13
CA MET A 406 0.92 14.20 9.74
C MET A 406 1.34 15.67 9.67
N ASN A 407 2.62 15.91 9.41
CA ASN A 407 3.17 17.27 9.31
C ASN A 407 3.82 17.43 7.94
N ASN A 408 3.11 17.99 6.99
CA ASN A 408 3.65 18.20 5.65
C ASN A 408 4.61 19.37 5.60
N THR A 409 5.89 19.07 5.49
CA THR A 409 6.97 20.07 5.38
C THR A 409 7.32 20.44 3.95
N ASN A 410 6.67 19.86 2.94
CA ASN A 410 7.02 19.99 1.53
C ASN A 410 5.83 20.20 0.60
N GLN A 411 4.77 20.82 1.06
CA GLN A 411 3.60 21.11 0.24
C GLN A 411 3.94 21.85 -1.05
N ASN A 412 3.30 21.47 -2.16
CA ASN A 412 3.39 22.22 -3.40
C ASN A 412 2.22 23.20 -3.52
N ILE A 413 2.49 24.47 -3.36
CA ILE A 413 1.48 25.54 -3.42
C ILE A 413 0.75 25.63 -4.77
N VAL A 414 1.28 25.04 -5.84
CA VAL A 414 0.65 25.03 -7.17
C VAL A 414 -0.40 23.94 -7.29
N SER A 415 -0.24 22.81 -6.62
CA SER A 415 -1.17 21.67 -6.70
C SER A 415 -2.41 21.83 -5.83
N GLY A 416 -2.39 22.71 -4.84
CA GLY A 416 -3.52 22.96 -3.95
C GLY A 416 -3.84 21.86 -2.93
N GLY A 417 -3.02 20.80 -2.88
CA GLY A 417 -3.21 19.66 -1.99
C GLY A 417 -2.54 19.81 -0.63
N GLY A 418 -2.18 18.70 -0.04
CA GLY A 418 -1.37 18.62 1.17
C GLY A 418 -2.07 18.15 2.44
N GLY A 419 -3.37 17.84 2.37
CA GLY A 419 -4.18 17.31 3.46
C GLY A 419 -4.56 15.83 3.31
N LEU A 420 -5.69 15.48 3.89
CA LEU A 420 -6.39 14.22 3.68
C LEU A 420 -7.48 14.47 2.65
N THR A 421 -7.37 13.89 1.46
CA THR A 421 -8.36 14.02 0.39
C THR A 421 -9.08 12.69 0.17
N ILE A 422 -10.34 12.63 0.57
CA ILE A 422 -11.18 11.44 0.51
C ILE A 422 -12.34 11.73 -0.42
N GLY A 423 -12.38 11.07 -1.58
CA GLY A 423 -13.37 11.37 -2.60
C GLY A 423 -13.85 10.17 -3.40
N GLY A 424 -14.96 10.39 -4.09
CA GLY A 424 -15.50 9.40 -5.02
C GLY A 424 -16.96 9.58 -5.34
N GLY A 425 -17.49 8.68 -6.16
CA GLY A 425 -18.91 8.66 -6.49
C GLY A 425 -19.31 9.61 -7.63
N GLY A 426 -18.55 9.67 -8.73
CA GLY A 426 -18.94 10.40 -9.96
C GLY A 426 -20.25 9.92 -10.57
N PRO A 427 -20.77 10.55 -11.65
CA PRO A 427 -22.17 10.41 -12.11
C PRO A 427 -22.67 8.98 -12.34
N ALA A 428 -21.82 8.07 -12.75
CA ALA A 428 -22.16 6.66 -13.01
C ALA A 428 -21.77 5.73 -11.87
N ASN A 429 -21.33 6.23 -10.73
CA ASN A 429 -20.68 5.45 -9.69
C ASN A 429 -21.61 5.17 -8.51
N ASN A 430 -21.53 3.93 -7.97
CA ASN A 430 -22.21 3.48 -6.77
C ASN A 430 -21.16 3.21 -5.68
N VAL A 431 -20.72 4.27 -5.00
CA VAL A 431 -19.71 4.17 -3.92
C VAL A 431 -20.41 4.17 -2.57
N SER A 432 -20.15 3.12 -1.78
CA SER A 432 -20.49 3.08 -0.37
C SER A 432 -19.23 3.22 0.47
N LEU A 433 -19.07 4.35 1.15
CA LEU A 433 -17.93 4.65 2.01
C LEU A 433 -18.38 4.83 3.45
N THR A 434 -17.80 4.04 4.34
CA THR A 434 -17.72 4.40 5.77
C THR A 434 -16.34 4.96 6.10
N TYR A 435 -16.27 5.96 6.98
CA TYR A 435 -14.98 6.54 7.38
C TYR A 435 -14.94 6.95 8.85
N ASN A 436 -13.77 6.77 9.45
CA ASN A 436 -13.44 7.26 10.78
C ASN A 436 -12.08 7.96 10.75
N ILE A 437 -12.08 9.28 10.93
CA ILE A 437 -10.88 10.11 10.99
C ILE A 437 -10.79 10.68 12.40
N SER A 438 -9.95 10.09 13.25
CA SER A 438 -9.98 10.44 14.67
C SER A 438 -8.60 10.46 15.33
N ASN A 439 -8.45 11.34 16.31
CA ASN A 439 -7.23 11.44 17.13
C ASN A 439 -5.96 11.68 16.32
N ASN A 440 -6.02 12.31 15.15
CA ASN A 440 -4.86 12.64 14.34
C ASN A 440 -4.36 14.05 14.69
N THR A 441 -3.05 14.26 14.58
CA THR A 441 -2.41 15.58 14.59
C THR A 441 -1.98 15.90 13.17
N ILE A 442 -2.53 16.97 12.57
CA ILE A 442 -2.35 17.25 11.14
C ILE A 442 -1.95 18.73 10.95
N SER A 443 -0.92 18.98 10.16
CA SER A 443 -0.45 20.36 9.89
C SER A 443 0.21 20.45 8.50
N GLY A 444 0.38 21.68 8.02
CA GLY A 444 1.14 21.96 6.80
C GLY A 444 0.37 21.69 5.51
N SER A 445 -0.96 21.81 5.49
CA SER A 445 -1.75 21.72 4.26
C SER A 445 -1.74 23.04 3.49
N HIS A 446 -1.88 22.97 2.16
CA HIS A 446 -2.15 24.14 1.31
C HIS A 446 -3.66 24.33 1.10
N GLY A 447 -4.37 23.28 0.73
CA GLY A 447 -5.83 23.22 0.62
C GLY A 447 -6.50 22.82 1.93
N ALA A 448 -7.73 22.26 1.86
CA ALA A 448 -8.40 21.76 3.04
C ALA A 448 -7.57 20.67 3.74
N VAL A 449 -7.52 20.73 5.09
CA VAL A 449 -6.70 19.76 5.85
C VAL A 449 -7.35 18.38 5.85
N ILE A 450 -8.66 18.33 6.06
CA ILE A 450 -9.47 17.12 5.90
C ILE A 450 -10.58 17.44 4.91
N ALA A 451 -10.55 16.83 3.74
CA ALA A 451 -11.57 16.95 2.72
C ALA A 451 -12.27 15.61 2.50
N VAL A 452 -13.59 15.57 2.65
CA VAL A 452 -14.43 14.42 2.29
C VAL A 452 -15.42 14.87 1.23
N ALA A 453 -15.34 14.30 0.02
CA ALA A 453 -16.11 14.74 -1.14
C ALA A 453 -16.89 13.57 -1.75
N LYS A 454 -18.21 13.53 -1.52
CA LYS A 454 -19.13 12.68 -2.26
C LYS A 454 -19.49 13.36 -3.57
N GLY A 455 -19.20 12.70 -4.68
CA GLY A 455 -19.55 13.18 -6.03
C GLY A 455 -21.02 12.92 -6.39
N THR A 456 -21.38 13.22 -7.63
CA THR A 456 -22.76 13.30 -8.14
C THR A 456 -23.50 11.96 -8.29
N GLY A 457 -22.87 10.83 -8.00
CA GLY A 457 -23.46 9.49 -8.16
C GLY A 457 -24.71 9.26 -7.32
N ILE A 458 -25.79 8.83 -7.95
CA ILE A 458 -27.11 8.64 -7.33
C ILE A 458 -27.07 7.56 -6.24
N GLY A 459 -26.34 6.47 -6.47
CA GLY A 459 -26.18 5.37 -5.52
C GLY A 459 -25.07 5.56 -4.49
N ALA A 460 -24.35 6.69 -4.52
CA ALA A 460 -23.25 6.92 -3.61
C ALA A 460 -23.74 7.30 -2.20
N SER A 461 -23.13 6.71 -1.18
CA SER A 461 -23.42 6.95 0.25
C SER A 461 -22.13 7.08 1.03
N PHE A 462 -21.93 8.23 1.68
CA PHE A 462 -20.78 8.50 2.53
C PHE A 462 -21.25 8.70 3.96
N VAL A 463 -20.80 7.85 4.87
CA VAL A 463 -21.18 7.87 6.28
C VAL A 463 -19.93 7.82 7.15
N GLY A 464 -19.76 8.78 8.06
CA GLY A 464 -18.58 8.69 8.93
C GLY A 464 -18.45 9.75 10.00
N THR A 465 -17.30 9.70 10.65
CA THR A 465 -16.94 10.59 11.77
C THR A 465 -15.59 11.25 11.55
N ILE A 466 -15.50 12.51 11.97
CA ILE A 466 -14.27 13.29 12.08
C ILE A 466 -14.22 13.80 13.51
N ASN A 467 -13.42 13.13 14.36
CA ASN A 467 -13.53 13.35 15.79
C ASN A 467 -12.16 13.49 16.47
N SER A 468 -12.04 14.43 17.40
CA SER A 468 -10.86 14.58 18.26
C SER A 468 -9.53 14.75 17.49
N ASN A 469 -9.56 15.35 16.31
CA ASN A 469 -8.34 15.68 15.59
C ASN A 469 -7.81 17.04 16.04
N THR A 470 -6.48 17.18 16.05
CA THR A 470 -5.79 18.46 16.23
C THR A 470 -5.22 18.90 14.88
N ILE A 471 -5.72 20.01 14.38
CA ILE A 471 -5.33 20.60 13.10
C ILE A 471 -4.55 21.90 13.36
N GLY A 472 -3.33 21.98 12.83
CA GLY A 472 -2.46 23.14 12.99
C GLY A 472 -1.94 23.31 14.41
N THR A 473 -1.40 24.50 14.68
CA THR A 473 -0.83 24.88 15.98
C THR A 473 -1.46 26.18 16.44
N GLN A 474 -1.94 26.22 17.66
CA GLN A 474 -2.56 27.41 18.26
C GLN A 474 -1.59 28.60 18.22
N ASN A 475 -2.10 29.77 17.87
CA ASN A 475 -1.36 31.02 17.71
C ASN A 475 -0.27 31.01 16.59
N VAL A 476 -0.35 30.06 15.65
CA VAL A 476 0.53 30.00 14.47
C VAL A 476 -0.34 30.04 13.21
N ALA A 477 -0.43 31.21 12.58
CA ALA A 477 -1.19 31.39 11.35
C ALA A 477 -0.68 30.49 10.21
N GLY A 478 -1.58 29.93 9.42
CA GLY A 478 -1.26 29.04 8.30
C GLY A 478 -0.67 27.68 8.68
N SER A 479 -0.54 27.36 9.97
CA SER A 479 0.05 26.09 10.42
C SER A 479 -0.82 24.87 10.10
N GLY A 480 -2.12 25.03 10.07
CA GLY A 480 -3.06 23.99 9.62
C GLY A 480 -3.15 23.99 8.09
N SER A 481 -3.57 25.13 7.53
CA SER A 481 -3.67 25.33 6.08
C SER A 481 -3.42 26.78 5.69
N THR A 482 -2.75 26.96 4.55
CA THR A 482 -2.46 28.30 4.03
C THR A 482 -3.58 28.88 3.17
N GLN A 483 -4.47 28.06 2.61
CA GLN A 483 -5.57 28.51 1.74
C GLN A 483 -6.90 27.77 1.94
N GLY A 484 -6.98 26.79 2.85
CA GLY A 484 -8.15 25.93 3.00
C GLY A 484 -8.78 25.95 4.38
N PHE A 485 -9.91 25.26 4.47
CA PHE A 485 -10.58 24.97 5.73
C PHE A 485 -9.85 23.87 6.51
N GLY A 486 -10.02 23.87 7.82
CA GLY A 486 -9.58 22.74 8.63
C GLY A 486 -10.29 21.45 8.27
N ILE A 487 -11.62 21.50 8.16
CA ILE A 487 -12.44 20.37 7.74
C ILE A 487 -13.42 20.83 6.66
N ALA A 488 -13.50 20.10 5.54
CA ALA A 488 -14.44 20.35 4.46
C ALA A 488 -15.18 19.06 4.09
N VAL A 489 -16.51 19.09 4.11
CA VAL A 489 -17.35 17.96 3.71
C VAL A 489 -18.27 18.39 2.60
N PHE A 490 -18.10 17.81 1.43
CA PHE A 490 -18.85 18.13 0.22
C PHE A 490 -19.77 16.97 -0.18
N HIS A 491 -20.98 17.32 -0.54
CA HIS A 491 -21.95 16.41 -1.12
C HIS A 491 -22.48 17.00 -2.41
N ASP A 492 -22.05 16.45 -3.52
CA ASP A 492 -22.56 16.82 -4.82
C ASP A 492 -23.65 15.84 -5.29
N GLY A 493 -24.72 16.38 -5.87
CA GLY A 493 -25.75 15.60 -6.52
C GLY A 493 -26.75 14.91 -5.60
N ALA A 494 -27.31 13.80 -6.07
CA ALA A 494 -28.28 12.99 -5.34
C ALA A 494 -27.63 12.04 -4.33
N GLY A 495 -28.44 11.25 -3.62
CA GLY A 495 -27.98 10.29 -2.61
C GLY A 495 -27.88 10.91 -1.21
N ASN A 496 -27.21 10.20 -0.31
CA ASN A 496 -27.14 10.60 1.09
C ASN A 496 -25.70 10.68 1.58
N SER A 497 -25.42 11.63 2.45
CA SER A 497 -24.23 11.66 3.29
C SER A 497 -24.61 11.91 4.74
N ASN A 498 -23.85 11.28 5.64
CA ASN A 498 -24.05 11.43 7.08
C ASN A 498 -22.69 11.62 7.75
N THR A 499 -22.44 12.78 8.34
CA THR A 499 -21.15 13.14 8.91
C THR A 499 -21.30 13.66 10.32
N THR A 500 -20.49 13.15 11.24
CA THR A 500 -20.35 13.66 12.59
C THR A 500 -18.98 14.30 12.77
N ILE A 501 -18.93 15.61 13.04
CA ILE A 501 -17.71 16.41 13.20
C ILE A 501 -17.68 16.92 14.64
N THR A 502 -16.90 16.24 15.50
CA THR A 502 -16.99 16.54 16.94
C THR A 502 -15.61 16.62 17.61
N ASN A 503 -15.51 17.49 18.60
CA ASN A 503 -14.35 17.59 19.50
C ASN A 503 -13.01 17.87 18.78
N ASN A 504 -13.01 18.41 17.57
CA ASN A 504 -11.78 18.75 16.87
C ASN A 504 -11.23 20.08 17.35
N GLN A 505 -9.92 20.22 17.37
CA GLN A 505 -9.20 21.47 17.60
C GLN A 505 -8.63 21.92 16.25
N ILE A 506 -9.06 23.10 15.78
CA ILE A 506 -8.73 23.61 14.45
C ILE A 506 -8.05 24.98 14.60
N HIS A 507 -6.79 25.03 14.24
CA HIS A 507 -5.92 26.19 14.39
C HIS A 507 -5.21 26.53 13.08
N GLY A 508 -4.91 27.80 12.86
CA GLY A 508 -4.05 28.25 11.77
C GLY A 508 -4.56 27.88 10.38
N THR A 509 -5.86 28.04 10.12
CA THR A 509 -6.53 27.75 8.83
C THR A 509 -7.25 28.99 8.31
N VAL A 510 -7.61 29.01 7.03
CA VAL A 510 -8.42 30.10 6.44
C VAL A 510 -9.86 30.06 6.93
N GLY A 511 -10.44 28.89 7.09
CA GLY A 511 -11.74 28.66 7.71
C GLY A 511 -11.72 27.41 8.57
N GLY A 512 -12.66 27.28 9.51
CA GLY A 512 -12.68 26.13 10.41
C GLY A 512 -13.34 24.90 9.78
N ILE A 513 -14.67 24.87 9.75
CA ILE A 513 -15.46 23.74 9.23
C ILE A 513 -16.34 24.23 8.09
N TYR A 514 -16.31 23.52 6.96
CA TYR A 514 -17.21 23.77 5.83
C TYR A 514 -18.01 22.51 5.50
N THR A 515 -19.33 22.61 5.46
CA THR A 515 -20.22 21.56 4.96
C THR A 515 -21.06 22.10 3.81
N GLN A 516 -21.12 21.39 2.68
CA GLN A 516 -21.83 21.82 1.50
C GLN A 516 -22.60 20.66 0.87
N VAL A 517 -23.88 20.90 0.53
CA VAL A 517 -24.65 20.03 -0.37
C VAL A 517 -25.21 20.84 -1.52
N LYS A 518 -24.88 20.43 -2.76
CA LYS A 518 -25.22 21.17 -3.98
C LYS A 518 -25.34 20.29 -5.23
N ASN A 519 -25.59 20.90 -6.38
CA ASN A 519 -25.58 20.33 -7.73
C ASN A 519 -26.50 19.13 -7.92
N GLY A 520 -27.68 19.10 -7.29
CA GLY A 520 -28.42 17.87 -7.35
C GLY A 520 -29.92 17.92 -7.33
N ALA A 521 -30.45 16.81 -7.78
CA ALA A 521 -31.86 16.47 -7.74
C ALA A 521 -32.20 15.76 -6.41
N GLY A 522 -32.15 16.46 -5.28
CA GLY A 522 -32.67 15.98 -4.01
C GLY A 522 -31.70 15.21 -3.12
N GLY A 523 -30.39 15.45 -3.23
CA GLY A 523 -29.40 14.91 -2.27
C GLY A 523 -29.66 15.37 -0.84
N THR A 524 -29.36 14.51 0.13
CA THR A 524 -29.52 14.81 1.56
C THR A 524 -28.21 14.66 2.30
N MET A 525 -27.76 15.72 2.96
CA MET A 525 -26.66 15.69 3.93
C MET A 525 -27.22 15.76 5.35
N THR A 526 -26.81 14.85 6.21
CA THR A 526 -27.00 14.99 7.65
C THR A 526 -25.65 15.29 8.29
N ALA A 527 -25.56 16.40 9.02
CA ALA A 527 -24.32 16.78 9.69
C ALA A 527 -24.56 17.10 11.18
N VAL A 528 -23.71 16.54 12.02
CA VAL A 528 -23.63 16.87 13.46
C VAL A 528 -22.29 17.58 13.68
N ILE A 529 -22.33 18.85 14.10
CA ILE A 529 -21.15 19.69 14.30
C ILE A 529 -21.18 20.19 15.74
N GLN A 530 -20.42 19.55 16.64
CA GLN A 530 -20.53 19.81 18.08
C GLN A 530 -19.16 19.72 18.79
N GLY A 531 -18.97 20.56 19.79
CA GLY A 531 -17.82 20.51 20.70
C GLY A 531 -16.48 20.84 20.04
N ASN A 532 -16.47 21.44 18.85
CA ASN A 532 -15.24 21.79 18.15
C ASN A 532 -14.69 23.13 18.68
N ILE A 533 -13.37 23.24 18.74
CA ILE A 533 -12.64 24.47 19.06
C ILE A 533 -11.98 24.96 17.79
N ILE A 534 -12.28 26.18 17.37
CA ILE A 534 -11.79 26.79 16.15
C ILE A 534 -11.20 28.14 16.51
N ASP A 535 -9.90 28.32 16.31
CA ASP A 535 -9.21 29.58 16.58
C ASP A 535 -8.03 29.82 15.63
N THR A 536 -7.35 30.93 15.82
CA THR A 536 -6.16 31.31 15.03
C THR A 536 -6.45 31.24 13.51
N LEU A 537 -7.64 31.70 13.11
CA LEU A 537 -7.98 31.80 11.69
C LEU A 537 -7.05 32.83 11.02
N ASP A 538 -6.68 32.58 9.75
CA ASP A 538 -5.84 33.51 8.99
C ASP A 538 -6.55 34.86 8.83
N GLN A 539 -6.02 35.87 9.50
CA GLN A 539 -6.64 37.20 9.55
C GLN A 539 -6.67 37.92 8.20
N VAL A 540 -5.88 37.50 7.24
CA VAL A 540 -5.82 38.13 5.90
C VAL A 540 -6.87 37.52 4.97
N ASN A 541 -7.16 36.24 5.12
CA ASN A 541 -8.03 35.47 4.22
C ASN A 541 -9.19 34.76 4.92
N SER A 542 -9.39 34.98 6.23
CA SER A 542 -10.43 34.29 7.00
C SER A 542 -11.83 34.51 6.42
N PHE A 543 -12.50 33.41 6.08
CA PHE A 543 -13.83 33.44 5.55
C PHE A 543 -14.88 33.29 6.66
N THR A 544 -14.84 32.19 7.42
CA THR A 544 -15.75 31.91 8.54
C THR A 544 -15.24 30.76 9.41
N GLY A 545 -15.62 30.76 10.68
CA GLY A 545 -15.30 29.63 11.57
C GLY A 545 -16.04 28.36 11.20
N ILE A 546 -17.37 28.43 11.06
CA ILE A 546 -18.19 27.30 10.57
C ILE A 546 -19.07 27.80 9.44
N TYR A 547 -19.02 27.12 8.29
CA TYR A 547 -19.84 27.42 7.13
C TYR A 547 -20.71 26.22 6.73
N VAL A 548 -22.00 26.41 6.72
CA VAL A 548 -22.99 25.43 6.26
C VAL A 548 -23.68 25.99 5.03
N GLN A 549 -23.51 25.35 3.87
CA GLN A 549 -24.13 25.75 2.62
C GLN A 549 -25.06 24.66 2.10
N THR A 550 -26.28 25.03 1.74
CA THR A 550 -27.27 24.12 1.17
C THR A 550 -27.83 24.74 -0.12
N GLY A 551 -27.59 24.05 -1.22
CA GLY A 551 -27.89 24.53 -2.57
C GLY A 551 -26.70 25.23 -3.23
N SER A 552 -26.88 25.59 -4.47
CA SER A 552 -25.99 26.45 -5.24
C SER A 552 -26.82 27.48 -6.03
N ASN A 553 -26.22 28.63 -6.26
CA ASN A 553 -26.86 29.67 -7.06
C ASN A 553 -27.02 29.16 -8.51
N THR A 554 -28.24 28.98 -8.95
CA THR A 554 -28.67 28.27 -10.15
C THR A 554 -28.41 28.98 -11.48
N THR A 555 -27.75 30.11 -11.50
CA THR A 555 -27.44 30.83 -12.73
C THR A 555 -26.59 30.04 -13.73
N ASN A 556 -25.99 28.93 -13.32
CA ASN A 556 -25.10 28.10 -14.16
C ASN A 556 -25.65 26.74 -14.63
N SER A 557 -26.77 26.23 -14.11
CA SER A 557 -27.25 24.86 -14.43
C SER A 557 -28.69 24.74 -14.95
N GLY A 558 -29.46 25.81 -14.94
CA GLY A 558 -30.84 25.82 -15.49
C GLY A 558 -31.86 25.01 -14.67
N THR A 559 -31.48 24.26 -13.68
CA THR A 559 -32.36 23.51 -12.79
C THR A 559 -32.08 23.91 -11.36
N PRO A 560 -33.07 24.44 -10.59
CA PRO A 560 -32.86 24.83 -9.20
C PRO A 560 -32.45 23.62 -8.35
N ASP A 561 -31.40 23.78 -7.55
CA ASP A 561 -31.02 22.78 -6.54
C ASP A 561 -32.17 22.57 -5.56
N ASN A 562 -32.57 21.32 -5.34
CA ASN A 562 -33.56 20.92 -4.34
C ASN A 562 -32.96 20.03 -3.25
N ASN A 563 -31.69 20.22 -2.98
CA ASN A 563 -30.93 19.50 -1.96
C ASN A 563 -31.43 19.81 -0.55
N LYS A 564 -31.09 18.94 0.37
CA LYS A 564 -31.50 19.02 1.77
C LYS A 564 -30.31 18.89 2.69
N SER A 565 -30.30 19.66 3.76
CA SER A 565 -29.39 19.45 4.87
C SER A 565 -30.15 19.32 6.19
N ASN A 566 -29.80 18.33 7.00
CA ASN A 566 -30.25 18.17 8.39
C ASN A 566 -29.06 18.46 9.29
N ILE A 567 -29.08 19.59 9.99
CA ILE A 567 -27.92 20.10 10.71
C ILE A 567 -28.21 20.14 12.22
N THR A 568 -27.37 19.45 13.01
CA THR A 568 -27.23 19.68 14.44
C THR A 568 -25.99 20.51 14.67
N LEU A 569 -26.12 21.75 15.13
CA LEU A 569 -25.04 22.70 15.21
C LEU A 569 -24.89 23.23 16.62
N GLY A 570 -23.88 22.74 17.35
CA GLY A 570 -23.66 23.09 18.76
C GLY A 570 -24.60 22.36 19.73
N GLY A 571 -24.68 22.85 20.95
CA GLY A 571 -25.48 22.30 22.04
C GLY A 571 -25.11 22.90 23.37
N ALA A 572 -25.70 22.39 24.45
CA ALA A 572 -25.42 22.89 25.80
C ALA A 572 -24.05 22.39 26.32
N GLY A 573 -23.34 23.22 27.02
CA GLY A 573 -22.06 22.88 27.68
C GLY A 573 -20.98 22.38 26.70
N ALA A 574 -20.45 21.20 26.91
CA ALA A 574 -19.39 20.64 26.10
C ALA A 574 -19.77 20.34 24.63
N LEU A 575 -21.05 20.41 24.29
CA LEU A 575 -21.51 20.25 22.90
C LEU A 575 -21.49 21.58 22.14
N ALA A 576 -21.29 22.71 22.79
CA ALA A 576 -21.12 23.99 22.10
C ALA A 576 -19.83 23.99 21.29
N ASN A 577 -19.87 24.48 20.04
CA ASN A 577 -18.67 24.81 19.35
C ASN A 577 -18.11 26.14 19.86
N HIS A 578 -16.81 26.22 20.02
CA HIS A 578 -16.10 27.44 20.41
C HIS A 578 -15.37 28.00 19.20
N VAL A 579 -15.79 29.17 18.72
CA VAL A 579 -15.23 29.80 17.52
C VAL A 579 -14.64 31.15 17.91
N ASP A 580 -13.35 31.30 17.78
CA ASP A 580 -12.66 32.58 17.94
C ASP A 580 -12.19 33.10 16.56
N ILE A 581 -12.87 34.13 16.08
CA ILE A 581 -12.55 34.74 14.79
C ILE A 581 -11.45 35.81 14.87
N GLY A 582 -10.95 36.07 16.08
CA GLY A 582 -9.90 37.05 16.32
C GLY A 582 -10.30 38.49 15.99
N ALA A 583 -9.35 39.42 16.03
CA ALA A 583 -9.53 40.84 15.65
C ALA A 583 -9.28 40.99 14.15
N ASN A 584 -10.20 40.58 13.29
CA ASN A 584 -10.03 40.68 11.84
C ASN A 584 -10.24 42.11 11.32
N ALA A 585 -9.15 42.78 10.98
CA ALA A 585 -9.16 44.16 10.47
C ALA A 585 -9.38 44.28 8.95
N GLY A 586 -9.67 43.22 8.20
CA GLY A 586 -9.56 43.26 6.74
C GLY A 586 -10.72 42.76 5.89
N PHE A 587 -11.67 41.97 6.41
CA PHE A 587 -12.77 41.43 5.62
C PHE A 587 -14.15 41.84 6.15
N ALA A 588 -15.00 42.38 5.27
CA ALA A 588 -16.34 42.87 5.61
C ALA A 588 -17.38 41.77 5.86
N ILE A 589 -17.04 40.47 5.78
CA ILE A 589 -17.99 39.35 5.76
C ILE A 589 -17.57 38.18 6.67
N ALA A 590 -16.50 38.29 7.48
CA ALA A 590 -16.11 37.22 8.38
C ALA A 590 -17.13 37.08 9.52
N ALA A 591 -17.88 35.99 9.55
CA ALA A 591 -18.76 35.60 10.64
C ALA A 591 -18.19 34.41 11.40
N GLY A 592 -18.47 34.28 12.68
CA GLY A 592 -18.11 33.08 13.42
C GLY A 592 -18.77 31.85 12.86
N ILE A 593 -20.07 31.92 12.62
CA ILE A 593 -20.87 30.85 12.01
C ILE A 593 -21.72 31.44 10.87
N THR A 594 -21.64 30.82 9.68
CA THR A 594 -22.46 31.18 8.52
C THR A 594 -23.34 30.01 8.10
N ILE A 595 -24.63 30.26 7.89
CA ILE A 595 -25.54 29.29 7.28
C ILE A 595 -26.19 29.92 6.05
N GLU A 596 -26.02 29.25 4.92
CA GLU A 596 -26.50 29.70 3.62
C GLU A 596 -27.46 28.68 3.01
N GLN A 597 -28.60 29.19 2.53
CA GLN A 597 -29.57 28.43 1.76
C GLN A 597 -29.70 29.07 0.36
N GLU A 598 -29.57 28.26 -0.67
CA GLU A 598 -29.69 28.72 -2.07
C GLU A 598 -30.69 27.88 -2.86
N GLY A 599 -31.31 28.52 -3.84
CA GLY A 599 -32.25 27.90 -4.77
C GLY A 599 -33.46 27.27 -4.08
N ASN A 600 -33.89 26.11 -4.57
CA ASN A 600 -35.02 25.35 -4.01
C ASN A 600 -34.56 24.35 -2.91
N SER A 601 -33.49 24.65 -2.23
CA SER A 601 -32.96 23.76 -1.18
C SER A 601 -33.67 23.96 0.18
N ARG A 602 -33.44 23.00 1.09
CA ARG A 602 -34.02 23.00 2.44
C ARG A 602 -32.95 22.80 3.48
N VAL A 603 -32.94 23.68 4.48
CA VAL A 603 -32.07 23.60 5.66
C VAL A 603 -32.91 23.23 6.86
N GLY A 604 -32.76 22.02 7.38
CA GLY A 604 -33.36 21.57 8.65
C GLY A 604 -32.41 21.81 9.83
N LEU A 605 -32.79 22.65 10.77
CA LEU A 605 -32.03 22.87 12.00
C LEU A 605 -32.63 22.00 13.11
N ILE A 606 -31.97 20.89 13.39
CA ILE A 606 -32.42 19.87 14.32
C ILE A 606 -32.46 20.46 15.75
N GLY A 607 -33.60 20.33 16.41
CA GLY A 607 -33.82 20.85 17.77
C GLY A 607 -34.25 22.31 17.86
N SER A 608 -34.34 23.03 16.74
CA SER A 608 -34.83 24.40 16.74
C SER A 608 -36.36 24.45 16.77
N PRO A 609 -36.96 25.61 17.17
CA PRO A 609 -38.35 25.87 16.92
C PRO A 609 -38.70 25.72 15.43
N ASN A 610 -39.97 25.47 15.15
CA ASN A 610 -40.39 25.33 13.74
C ASN A 610 -40.34 26.70 13.04
N TYR A 611 -39.44 26.81 12.07
CA TYR A 611 -39.42 27.91 11.10
C TYR A 611 -40.25 27.48 9.90
N ALA A 612 -41.34 28.16 9.63
CA ALA A 612 -42.34 27.72 8.64
C ALA A 612 -41.95 27.98 7.16
N GLY A 613 -40.69 27.92 6.79
CA GLY A 613 -40.23 28.26 5.45
C GLY A 613 -40.19 29.80 5.20
N ALA A 614 -40.16 30.21 3.90
CA ALA A 614 -40.15 31.62 3.57
C ALA A 614 -41.52 32.29 3.89
N PRO A 615 -41.56 33.56 4.38
CA PRO A 615 -40.43 34.46 4.62
C PRO A 615 -39.65 34.11 5.87
N TYR A 616 -38.31 34.24 5.81
CA TYR A 616 -37.40 33.82 6.86
C TYR A 616 -37.36 34.79 8.06
N ASP A 617 -37.47 34.28 9.28
CA ASP A 617 -37.06 35.00 10.46
C ASP A 617 -35.58 34.74 10.75
N PHE A 618 -34.70 35.40 9.98
CA PHE A 618 -33.25 35.26 10.18
C PHE A 618 -32.79 35.61 11.59
N THR A 619 -33.48 36.55 12.26
CA THR A 619 -33.14 36.91 13.65
C THR A 619 -33.39 35.75 14.61
N ALA A 620 -34.49 35.04 14.47
CA ALA A 620 -34.78 33.86 15.28
C ALA A 620 -33.81 32.71 15.02
N ILE A 621 -33.44 32.48 13.74
CA ILE A 621 -32.46 31.47 13.34
C ILE A 621 -31.07 31.79 13.94
N GLN A 622 -30.58 33.00 13.76
CA GLN A 622 -29.32 33.49 14.30
C GLN A 622 -29.27 33.37 15.83
N THR A 623 -30.35 33.80 16.50
CA THR A 623 -30.48 33.72 17.98
C THR A 623 -30.43 32.26 18.46
N TYR A 624 -31.12 31.35 17.77
CA TYR A 624 -31.10 29.93 18.13
C TYR A 624 -29.69 29.37 18.06
N ILE A 625 -28.96 29.62 16.96
CA ILE A 625 -27.60 29.11 16.73
C ILE A 625 -26.64 29.74 17.74
N ALA A 626 -26.72 31.06 17.98
CA ALA A 626 -25.88 31.76 18.94
C ALA A 626 -26.05 31.22 20.38
N ASN A 627 -27.24 30.77 20.75
CA ASN A 627 -27.49 30.20 22.09
C ASN A 627 -26.87 28.78 22.26
N LEU A 628 -26.48 28.12 21.19
CA LEU A 628 -25.92 26.76 21.20
C LEU A 628 -24.41 26.73 20.94
N ASN A 629 -23.80 27.87 20.68
CA ASN A 629 -22.39 27.98 20.35
C ASN A 629 -21.77 29.18 21.07
N VAL A 630 -20.46 29.17 21.23
CA VAL A 630 -19.70 30.29 21.79
C VAL A 630 -18.88 30.90 20.66
N VAL A 631 -19.19 32.12 20.27
CA VAL A 631 -18.44 32.86 19.27
C VAL A 631 -17.79 34.07 19.93
N THR A 632 -16.51 34.26 19.72
CA THR A 632 -15.71 35.38 20.23
C THR A 632 -14.95 36.06 19.09
N GLY A 633 -14.69 37.37 19.24
CA GLY A 633 -13.99 38.18 18.25
C GLY A 633 -14.67 39.54 18.06
N SER A 634 -14.00 40.54 17.52
CA SER A 634 -14.40 41.93 17.74
C SER A 634 -15.11 42.64 16.59
N ASN A 635 -15.25 42.10 15.37
CA ASN A 635 -15.67 42.90 14.23
C ASN A 635 -16.67 42.25 13.25
N ALA A 636 -17.22 41.10 13.51
CA ALA A 636 -18.18 40.43 12.61
C ALA A 636 -19.43 39.99 13.40
N PRO A 637 -20.59 39.81 12.77
CA PRO A 637 -21.71 39.16 13.41
C PRO A 637 -21.31 37.76 13.86
N ASP A 638 -21.64 37.41 15.12
CA ASP A 638 -21.33 36.10 15.68
C ASP A 638 -21.91 34.96 14.84
N VAL A 639 -23.14 35.16 14.36
CA VAL A 639 -23.88 34.25 13.49
C VAL A 639 -24.52 35.02 12.35
N PHE A 640 -24.33 34.52 11.13
CA PHE A 640 -24.97 35.07 9.96
C PHE A 640 -25.78 33.97 9.25
N ALA A 641 -27.06 34.25 8.95
CA ALA A 641 -27.92 33.36 8.19
C ALA A 641 -28.54 34.14 7.05
N PHE A 642 -28.51 33.58 5.84
CA PHE A 642 -29.13 34.16 4.66
C PHE A 642 -29.70 33.09 3.74
N GLY A 643 -30.69 33.46 2.92
CA GLY A 643 -31.33 32.59 1.96
C GLY A 643 -31.62 33.33 0.66
N ASP A 644 -31.85 32.59 -0.41
CA ASP A 644 -32.23 33.14 -1.70
C ASP A 644 -33.59 33.84 -1.55
N PRO A 645 -33.69 35.16 -1.86
CA PRO A 645 -34.93 35.92 -1.73
C PRO A 645 -36.03 35.43 -2.68
N ASN A 646 -35.68 34.65 -3.71
CA ASN A 646 -36.64 34.10 -4.67
C ASN A 646 -37.07 32.66 -4.34
N THR A 647 -36.73 32.15 -3.16
CA THR A 647 -37.05 30.78 -2.75
C THR A 647 -38.57 30.55 -2.72
N PRO A 648 -39.10 29.54 -3.46
CA PRO A 648 -40.54 29.24 -3.46
C PRO A 648 -41.03 28.74 -2.09
N ALA A 649 -42.35 28.81 -1.90
CA ALA A 649 -42.99 28.23 -0.71
C ALA A 649 -42.67 26.72 -0.57
N GLY A 650 -42.38 26.29 0.64
CA GLY A 650 -42.01 24.90 0.93
C GLY A 650 -40.52 24.56 0.83
N PHE A 651 -39.69 25.55 0.57
CA PHE A 651 -38.21 25.48 0.59
C PHE A 651 -37.68 26.46 1.63
N GLY A 652 -36.38 26.44 1.88
CA GLY A 652 -35.74 27.35 2.83
C GLY A 652 -35.41 26.73 4.17
N PHE A 653 -35.52 27.47 5.25
CA PHE A 653 -35.19 27.02 6.60
C PHE A 653 -36.39 26.37 7.31
N PHE A 654 -36.13 25.26 7.99
CA PHE A 654 -37.12 24.50 8.75
C PHE A 654 -36.55 24.16 10.12
N GLY A 655 -37.40 24.19 11.16
CA GLY A 655 -37.06 23.76 12.50
C GLY A 655 -37.61 22.37 12.80
N GLY A 656 -36.94 21.63 13.66
CA GLY A 656 -37.43 20.39 14.28
C GLY A 656 -37.62 19.18 13.36
N ALA A 657 -37.52 19.30 12.05
CA ALA A 657 -37.78 18.21 11.12
C ALA A 657 -36.47 17.63 10.53
N GLN A 658 -36.44 16.32 10.37
CA GLN A 658 -35.51 15.63 9.48
C GLN A 658 -36.21 15.43 8.12
N PHE A 659 -35.48 15.69 7.04
CA PHE A 659 -35.97 15.48 5.68
C PHE A 659 -35.59 14.10 5.14
#